data_c96db58f7e5cc6f65d9799f1c2a7ebcb
#
_entry.id   c96db58f7e5cc6f65d9799f1c2a7ebcb
#
_cell.length_a   1.000
_cell.length_b   1.000
_cell.length_c   1.000
_cell.angle_alpha   90.00
_cell.angle_beta   90.00
_cell.angle_gamma   90.00
#
_symmetry.space_group_name_H-M   'P 1'
#
loop_
_entity.id
_entity.type
_entity.pdbx_description
1 polymer ?
#
loop_
_entity_poly.entity_id
_entity_poly.type
_entity_poly.pdbx_seq_one_letter_code
_entity_poly.pdbx_strand_id
1 'polypeptide(L)'
;MSDLELSLDGVERQPMRTFTEQAYLNYSMYVIMDRALPHIGDGLKPVQRRIIYAMSELGLSALSKHKKSARTVGDVLGKYHPHGDSACYEAMVLMAQPFSYRYPLVDGQGNWGAPDDPKSFAAMRYTEARLSRFSELLLSELGQGTVEWTPNFDGTMKEPVVLPARLPHILLNGVTGIAVGMATDIPPHNAREVAYACAELLDNPNAGLDVLMQHIQGPDYPTNAEIITPRDDIRKIYETGKGSIKQRAVWSEEDGDIVITALPHQASGAKIMEQIAAQMVAKKLPMVTDLRDESDHENPTRLVIVPRSNRVDVEGLMAHLFATTDLEKNYRVNLNILGLDNRPQVKCLKTILSEWIQFRRETVRRRLQFRLDKVLARLHILEGLLIAYLNIDEVIEIIRTEDEPGKVMVERFNITETQAEAILELKLRHLAKLEEFKLRAEQNELAEERDKLELILGSERRLNTLLKKELLADAEKYGDDRRTPLVERATAVALTEKELVPSEPVTVILSDKGWVRAAKGHDVDVEGLSYKAGDNYLTHAFGRSNQQAVFLSSFGRTYSLEAHTLPSARSQGEPLTGRFALGAGEEVRHLVMGNEGEPYLIASDAGYGFVCTYDDLIGKNKNGKALLTVPEGGLVMAPQKIGSPETDLCMAISNEGRMLLFPMNTLPVLGKGKGNKLISIPSARVKAREEFVVMAAVIPQGQSVTLFAGKRKLTLKPSDLDYYRGERGRRGAKLPRGLQRVDRIEIEPAAGAEPAAGENQEG
;
A
#
# COMPACT_ATOMS: atom_id res chain seq x y z
N MET A 1 59.83 37.09 11.50
CA MET A 1 58.81 36.42 10.66
C MET A 1 58.28 37.52 9.75
N SER A 2 58.72 37.47 8.49
CA SER A 2 58.33 38.48 7.49
C SER A 2 56.86 38.29 7.15
N ASP A 3 56.06 39.31 7.40
CA ASP A 3 54.69 39.44 6.89
C ASP A 3 54.76 39.44 5.36
N LEU A 4 54.41 38.37 4.75
CA LEU A 4 54.12 38.32 3.33
C LEU A 4 52.82 39.11 3.14
N GLU A 5 52.88 40.42 2.83
CA GLU A 5 51.77 41.15 2.28
C GLU A 5 51.43 40.55 0.91
N LEU A 6 50.45 39.67 0.92
CA LEU A 6 49.81 39.21 -0.30
C LEU A 6 49.13 40.39 -0.97
N SER A 7 49.63 40.82 -2.15
CA SER A 7 48.96 41.77 -2.99
C SER A 7 47.54 41.22 -3.31
N LEU A 8 46.55 41.89 -2.85
CA LEU A 8 45.12 41.55 -3.05
C LEU A 8 44.47 42.29 -4.20
N ASP A 9 45.30 42.88 -5.09
CA ASP A 9 44.82 43.50 -6.31
C ASP A 9 44.14 42.45 -7.22
N GLY A 10 42.86 42.66 -7.47
CA GLY A 10 42.04 41.71 -8.23
C GLY A 10 41.31 40.65 -7.40
N VAL A 11 41.43 40.66 -6.08
CA VAL A 11 40.69 39.74 -5.19
C VAL A 11 39.42 40.42 -4.68
N GLU A 12 38.28 39.88 -5.08
CA GLU A 12 36.97 40.33 -4.55
C GLU A 12 36.81 39.84 -3.10
N ARG A 13 36.58 40.77 -2.17
CA ARG A 13 36.30 40.43 -0.76
C ARG A 13 34.80 40.48 -0.52
N GLN A 14 34.21 39.31 -0.23
CA GLN A 14 32.79 39.20 0.08
C GLN A 14 32.61 38.65 1.50
N PRO A 15 31.66 39.18 2.30
CA PRO A 15 31.33 38.58 3.59
C PRO A 15 30.90 37.11 3.41
N MET A 16 31.42 36.19 4.23
CA MET A 16 31.14 34.77 4.16
C MET A 16 29.63 34.47 4.17
N ARG A 17 28.87 35.22 4.92
CA ARG A 17 27.40 35.09 4.98
C ARG A 17 26.77 35.37 3.62
N THR A 18 27.12 36.52 3.00
CA THR A 18 26.57 36.92 1.67
C THR A 18 26.95 35.91 0.62
N PHE A 19 28.22 35.47 0.61
CA PHE A 19 28.68 34.44 -0.30
C PHE A 19 27.87 33.12 -0.14
N THR A 20 27.71 32.66 1.10
CA THR A 20 26.99 31.41 1.40
C THR A 20 25.52 31.52 1.01
N GLU A 21 24.85 32.60 1.35
CA GLU A 21 23.45 32.85 1.00
C GLU A 21 23.25 32.86 -0.53
N GLN A 22 24.12 33.53 -1.27
CA GLN A 22 24.05 33.61 -2.71
C GLN A 22 24.38 32.27 -3.40
N ALA A 23 25.45 31.62 -2.94
CA ALA A 23 25.83 30.28 -3.47
C ALA A 23 24.74 29.26 -3.23
N TYR A 24 24.13 29.26 -2.02
CA TYR A 24 23.02 28.36 -1.71
C TYR A 24 21.76 28.66 -2.51
N LEU A 25 21.43 29.94 -2.72
CA LEU A 25 20.30 30.34 -3.56
C LEU A 25 20.51 29.86 -5.01
N ASN A 26 21.70 30.16 -5.59
CA ASN A 26 22.03 29.74 -6.95
C ASN A 26 21.99 28.23 -7.12
N TYR A 27 22.56 27.48 -6.15
CA TYR A 27 22.48 26.02 -6.13
C TYR A 27 21.03 25.52 -6.03
N SER A 28 20.22 26.13 -5.17
CA SER A 28 18.81 25.77 -5.00
C SER A 28 18.02 26.00 -6.28
N MET A 29 18.22 27.15 -6.93
CA MET A 29 17.60 27.46 -8.23
C MET A 29 17.99 26.45 -9.29
N TYR A 30 19.30 26.14 -9.40
CA TYR A 30 19.79 25.11 -10.33
C TYR A 30 19.15 23.74 -10.07
N VAL A 31 19.11 23.28 -8.82
CA VAL A 31 18.51 21.98 -8.48
C VAL A 31 17.02 21.93 -8.81
N ILE A 32 16.29 23.03 -8.62
CA ILE A 32 14.87 23.12 -8.92
C ILE A 32 14.63 23.14 -10.43
N MET A 33 15.30 24.05 -11.14
CA MET A 33 15.00 24.36 -12.55
C MET A 33 15.65 23.36 -13.52
N ASP A 34 16.90 22.95 -13.24
CA ASP A 34 17.72 22.22 -14.21
C ASP A 34 18.11 20.79 -13.77
N ARG A 35 17.49 20.26 -12.71
CA ARG A 35 17.83 18.92 -12.24
C ARG A 35 16.64 18.07 -11.81
N ALA A 36 15.81 18.55 -10.88
CA ALA A 36 14.88 17.69 -10.13
C ALA A 36 13.45 17.69 -10.67
N LEU A 37 12.97 18.85 -11.15
CA LEU A 37 11.57 18.98 -11.58
C LEU A 37 11.44 18.82 -13.10
N PRO A 38 10.35 18.18 -13.55
CA PRO A 38 10.03 18.04 -14.96
C PRO A 38 9.37 19.30 -15.50
N HIS A 39 9.56 19.59 -16.80
CA HIS A 39 8.83 20.64 -17.50
C HIS A 39 7.48 20.11 -18.01
N ILE A 40 6.44 20.94 -17.95
CA ILE A 40 5.07 20.53 -18.33
C ILE A 40 4.97 20.12 -19.81
N GLY A 41 5.76 20.70 -20.69
CA GLY A 41 5.71 20.43 -22.13
C GLY A 41 6.07 19.01 -22.51
N ASP A 42 7.19 18.49 -22.03
CA ASP A 42 7.69 17.14 -22.38
C ASP A 42 7.75 16.16 -21.21
N GLY A 43 7.49 16.62 -19.97
CA GLY A 43 7.48 15.78 -18.79
C GLY A 43 8.83 15.20 -18.38
N LEU A 44 9.92 15.72 -18.92
CA LEU A 44 11.27 15.18 -18.73
C LEU A 44 12.10 16.08 -17.80
N LYS A 45 12.96 15.43 -17.03
CA LYS A 45 14.10 16.09 -16.38
C LYS A 45 15.19 16.39 -17.43
N PRO A 46 16.05 17.39 -17.22
CA PRO A 46 17.10 17.72 -18.16
C PRO A 46 17.99 16.55 -18.59
N VAL A 47 18.41 15.69 -17.65
CA VAL A 47 19.21 14.52 -17.99
C VAL A 47 18.48 13.54 -18.91
N GLN A 48 17.19 13.32 -18.68
CA GLN A 48 16.37 12.43 -19.50
C GLN A 48 16.21 12.99 -20.92
N ARG A 49 15.91 14.31 -21.03
CA ARG A 49 15.81 15.02 -22.31
C ARG A 49 17.10 14.93 -23.11
N ARG A 50 18.23 15.15 -22.46
CA ARG A 50 19.57 15.07 -23.09
C ARG A 50 19.91 13.66 -23.54
N ILE A 51 19.53 12.61 -22.80
CA ILE A 51 19.72 11.22 -23.21
C ILE A 51 18.90 10.92 -24.47
N ILE A 52 17.59 11.26 -24.47
CA ILE A 52 16.69 11.01 -25.60
C ILE A 52 17.15 11.78 -26.84
N TYR A 53 17.55 13.03 -26.66
CA TYR A 53 18.08 13.85 -27.75
C TYR A 53 19.40 13.32 -28.32
N ALA A 54 20.36 12.98 -27.47
CA ALA A 54 21.62 12.39 -27.90
C ALA A 54 21.45 11.06 -28.64
N MET A 55 20.52 10.20 -28.19
CA MET A 55 20.19 8.96 -28.88
C MET A 55 19.57 9.24 -30.27
N SER A 56 18.79 10.29 -30.42
CA SER A 56 18.24 10.72 -31.69
C SER A 56 19.35 11.18 -32.65
N GLU A 57 20.29 12.01 -32.18
CA GLU A 57 21.43 12.49 -32.96
C GLU A 57 22.38 11.33 -33.39
N LEU A 58 22.50 10.30 -32.57
CA LEU A 58 23.23 9.09 -32.89
C LEU A 58 22.51 8.16 -33.89
N GLY A 59 21.30 8.53 -34.33
CA GLY A 59 20.48 7.72 -35.23
C GLY A 59 19.97 6.41 -34.61
N LEU A 60 19.83 6.37 -33.29
CA LEU A 60 19.36 5.19 -32.54
C LEU A 60 17.83 5.13 -32.50
N SER A 61 17.18 5.19 -33.64
CA SER A 61 15.72 5.04 -33.75
C SER A 61 15.24 3.65 -33.34
N ALA A 62 13.95 3.48 -33.13
CA ALA A 62 13.33 2.20 -32.78
C ALA A 62 13.55 1.08 -33.83
N LEU A 63 13.85 1.44 -35.05
CA LEU A 63 14.14 0.49 -36.14
C LEU A 63 15.64 0.21 -36.33
N SER A 64 16.51 0.97 -35.68
CA SER A 64 17.97 0.79 -35.78
C SER A 64 18.45 -0.40 -34.96
N LYS A 65 19.70 -0.83 -35.20
CA LYS A 65 20.34 -1.83 -34.34
C LYS A 65 20.72 -1.21 -33.01
N HIS A 66 20.59 -1.98 -31.93
CA HIS A 66 21.09 -1.58 -30.62
C HIS A 66 22.59 -1.26 -30.66
N LYS A 67 23.00 -0.32 -29.84
CA LYS A 67 24.42 0.08 -29.66
C LYS A 67 24.76 0.03 -28.18
N LYS A 68 26.05 -0.17 -27.87
CA LYS A 68 26.55 -0.17 -26.49
C LYS A 68 26.11 1.10 -25.76
N SER A 69 25.53 0.92 -24.57
CA SER A 69 25.03 2.01 -23.73
C SER A 69 26.11 3.02 -23.38
N ALA A 70 27.37 2.54 -23.23
CA ALA A 70 28.54 3.37 -22.98
C ALA A 70 28.75 4.45 -24.08
N ARG A 71 28.37 4.17 -25.34
CA ARG A 71 28.43 5.18 -26.42
C ARG A 71 27.44 6.31 -26.18
N THR A 72 26.20 5.99 -25.87
CA THR A 72 25.18 7.00 -25.56
C THR A 72 25.58 7.84 -24.35
N VAL A 73 25.99 7.19 -23.26
CA VAL A 73 26.44 7.89 -22.05
C VAL A 73 27.62 8.81 -22.36
N GLY A 74 28.62 8.33 -23.12
CA GLY A 74 29.78 9.16 -23.52
C GLY A 74 29.39 10.38 -24.33
N ASP A 75 28.46 10.23 -25.28
CA ASP A 75 27.95 11.35 -26.10
C ASP A 75 27.19 12.38 -25.25
N VAL A 76 26.34 11.89 -24.33
CA VAL A 76 25.57 12.77 -23.43
C VAL A 76 26.49 13.60 -22.55
N LEU A 77 27.50 12.96 -21.94
CA LEU A 77 28.45 13.64 -21.05
C LEU A 77 29.35 14.63 -21.81
N GLY A 78 29.83 14.20 -22.96
CA GLY A 78 30.76 15.00 -23.76
C GLY A 78 30.10 16.21 -24.45
N LYS A 79 28.80 16.15 -24.73
CA LYS A 79 28.11 17.16 -25.53
C LYS A 79 27.11 17.99 -24.72
N TYR A 80 26.37 17.43 -23.78
CA TYR A 80 25.19 18.08 -23.21
C TYR A 80 25.11 18.09 -21.68
N HIS A 81 25.66 17.07 -20.99
CA HIS A 81 25.41 16.90 -19.56
C HIS A 81 26.73 16.63 -18.76
N PRO A 82 27.45 17.68 -18.32
CA PRO A 82 28.75 17.56 -17.68
C PRO A 82 28.65 17.09 -16.21
N HIS A 83 28.12 15.89 -15.99
CA HIS A 83 27.90 15.28 -14.66
C HIS A 83 28.44 13.83 -14.65
N GLY A 84 28.23 13.11 -13.53
CA GLY A 84 28.73 11.74 -13.39
C GLY A 84 28.06 10.74 -14.37
N ASP A 85 28.88 9.87 -14.95
CA ASP A 85 28.48 8.83 -15.88
C ASP A 85 27.47 7.85 -15.26
N SER A 86 27.68 7.46 -14.01
CA SER A 86 26.80 6.56 -13.27
C SER A 86 25.37 7.13 -13.16
N ALA A 87 25.22 8.42 -12.81
CA ALA A 87 23.90 9.05 -12.71
C ALA A 87 23.19 9.13 -14.06
N CYS A 88 23.94 9.43 -15.15
CA CYS A 88 23.42 9.44 -16.51
C CYS A 88 22.95 8.02 -16.92
N TYR A 89 23.76 7.01 -16.65
CA TYR A 89 23.43 5.63 -16.99
C TYR A 89 22.24 5.12 -16.16
N GLU A 90 22.18 5.40 -14.84
CA GLU A 90 21.01 5.06 -14.01
C GLU A 90 19.72 5.68 -14.53
N ALA A 91 19.74 6.94 -14.97
CA ALA A 91 18.57 7.57 -15.58
C ALA A 91 18.15 6.84 -16.87
N MET A 92 19.12 6.42 -17.69
CA MET A 92 18.88 5.64 -18.90
C MET A 92 18.30 4.26 -18.59
N VAL A 93 18.80 3.60 -17.54
CA VAL A 93 18.30 2.30 -17.06
C VAL A 93 16.84 2.39 -16.66
N LEU A 94 16.47 3.38 -15.84
CA LEU A 94 15.08 3.58 -15.42
C LEU A 94 14.14 3.77 -16.61
N MET A 95 14.55 4.53 -17.63
CA MET A 95 13.77 4.74 -18.85
C MET A 95 13.61 3.47 -19.72
N ALA A 96 14.44 2.44 -19.50
CA ALA A 96 14.38 1.17 -20.21
C ALA A 96 13.60 0.08 -19.46
N GLN A 97 13.34 0.24 -18.16
CA GLN A 97 12.70 -0.75 -17.32
C GLN A 97 11.16 -0.73 -17.46
N PRO A 98 10.52 -1.79 -17.99
CA PRO A 98 9.06 -1.84 -18.18
C PRO A 98 8.29 -1.96 -16.86
N PHE A 99 8.97 -2.29 -15.75
CA PHE A 99 8.42 -2.35 -14.41
C PHE A 99 8.60 -1.02 -13.63
N SER A 100 9.43 -0.09 -14.15
CA SER A 100 9.63 1.26 -13.58
C SER A 100 8.87 2.32 -14.37
N TYR A 101 8.82 2.21 -15.70
CA TYR A 101 8.13 3.14 -16.61
C TYR A 101 6.90 2.48 -17.19
N ARG A 102 5.76 3.20 -17.15
CA ARG A 102 4.52 2.72 -17.77
C ARG A 102 4.67 2.62 -19.29
N TYR A 103 5.43 3.54 -19.89
CA TYR A 103 5.79 3.60 -21.30
C TYR A 103 7.30 3.83 -21.43
N PRO A 104 8.11 2.78 -21.48
CA PRO A 104 9.56 2.88 -21.62
C PRO A 104 9.97 3.72 -22.83
N LEU A 105 10.98 4.58 -22.66
CA LEU A 105 11.53 5.45 -23.71
C LEU A 105 12.76 4.84 -24.38
N VAL A 106 13.43 3.95 -23.68
CA VAL A 106 14.62 3.24 -24.16
C VAL A 106 14.26 1.77 -24.32
N ASP A 107 14.68 1.17 -25.43
CA ASP A 107 14.62 -0.26 -25.69
C ASP A 107 16.02 -0.84 -25.43
N GLY A 108 16.14 -1.61 -24.36
CA GLY A 108 17.38 -2.15 -23.85
C GLY A 108 17.57 -3.62 -24.16
N GLN A 109 18.81 -4.02 -24.48
CA GLN A 109 19.22 -5.40 -24.64
C GLN A 109 20.33 -5.74 -23.64
N GLY A 110 20.18 -6.87 -22.95
CA GLY A 110 21.05 -7.29 -21.86
C GLY A 110 20.36 -7.23 -20.50
N ASN A 111 21.13 -7.19 -19.42
CA ASN A 111 20.58 -7.07 -18.07
C ASN A 111 20.36 -5.60 -17.68
N TRP A 112 19.12 -5.19 -17.60
CA TRP A 112 18.66 -3.86 -17.20
C TRP A 112 18.00 -3.84 -15.81
N GLY A 113 18.29 -4.84 -14.96
CA GLY A 113 17.68 -5.03 -13.65
C GLY A 113 16.44 -5.90 -13.71
N ALA A 114 15.89 -6.19 -12.54
CA ALA A 114 14.69 -6.99 -12.36
C ALA A 114 13.72 -6.27 -11.43
N PRO A 115 12.42 -6.63 -11.45
CA PRO A 115 11.44 -6.04 -10.52
C PRO A 115 11.83 -6.14 -9.05
N ASP A 116 12.47 -7.25 -8.65
CA ASP A 116 12.91 -7.48 -7.28
C ASP A 116 14.13 -6.65 -6.89
N ASP A 117 15.03 -6.42 -7.83
CA ASP A 117 16.20 -5.57 -7.66
C ASP A 117 16.42 -4.67 -8.89
N PRO A 118 15.73 -3.52 -8.96
CA PRO A 118 15.88 -2.58 -10.06
C PRO A 118 17.31 -2.03 -10.25
N LYS A 119 18.19 -2.17 -9.25
CA LYS A 119 19.55 -1.68 -9.28
C LYS A 119 20.57 -2.73 -9.67
N SER A 120 20.19 -4.00 -9.84
CA SER A 120 21.07 -5.09 -10.25
C SER A 120 21.28 -5.17 -11.77
N PHE A 121 21.42 -4.02 -12.44
CA PHE A 121 21.70 -3.94 -13.86
C PHE A 121 23.21 -4.09 -14.17
N ALA A 122 23.50 -4.58 -15.38
CA ALA A 122 24.87 -4.73 -15.82
C ALA A 122 25.52 -3.37 -16.14
N ALA A 123 26.84 -3.28 -16.05
CA ALA A 123 27.59 -2.08 -16.42
C ALA A 123 27.33 -1.70 -17.90
N MET A 124 27.38 -0.41 -18.21
CA MET A 124 27.04 0.17 -19.53
C MET A 124 27.85 -0.40 -20.70
N ARG A 125 29.02 -1.00 -20.44
CA ARG A 125 29.84 -1.68 -21.45
C ARG A 125 29.26 -3.02 -21.91
N TYR A 126 28.36 -3.62 -21.13
CA TYR A 126 27.72 -4.89 -21.46
C TYR A 126 26.32 -4.71 -22.06
N THR A 127 25.58 -3.69 -21.64
CA THR A 127 24.24 -3.42 -22.15
C THR A 127 24.28 -2.70 -23.49
N GLU A 128 23.20 -2.88 -24.27
CA GLU A 128 22.97 -2.20 -25.53
C GLU A 128 21.59 -1.53 -25.51
N ALA A 129 21.46 -0.40 -26.19
CA ALA A 129 20.25 0.37 -26.18
C ALA A 129 19.95 1.04 -27.53
N ARG A 130 18.69 1.34 -27.74
CA ARG A 130 18.13 2.23 -28.76
C ARG A 130 16.89 2.91 -28.23
N LEU A 131 16.32 3.86 -28.94
CA LEU A 131 15.05 4.48 -28.59
C LEU A 131 13.90 3.46 -28.79
N SER A 132 12.92 3.52 -27.92
CA SER A 132 11.67 2.78 -28.07
C SER A 132 10.76 3.44 -29.12
N ARG A 133 9.73 2.73 -29.59
CA ARG A 133 8.70 3.32 -30.46
C ARG A 133 7.96 4.48 -29.77
N PHE A 134 7.78 4.41 -28.45
CA PHE A 134 7.09 5.45 -27.72
C PHE A 134 7.85 6.79 -27.71
N SER A 135 9.18 6.76 -27.85
CA SER A 135 10.03 7.96 -27.95
C SER A 135 9.74 8.79 -29.21
N GLU A 136 9.13 8.20 -30.26
CA GLU A 136 8.71 8.92 -31.47
C GLU A 136 7.76 10.07 -31.12
N LEU A 137 6.94 9.93 -30.07
CA LEU A 137 6.04 10.98 -29.58
C LEU A 137 6.76 12.23 -29.08
N LEU A 138 8.03 12.11 -28.73
CA LEU A 138 8.88 13.23 -28.27
C LEU A 138 9.74 13.84 -29.38
N LEU A 139 10.05 13.06 -30.44
CA LEU A 139 11.12 13.38 -31.38
C LEU A 139 10.63 13.64 -32.81
N SER A 140 9.48 13.10 -33.22
CA SER A 140 9.03 13.10 -34.62
C SER A 140 8.87 14.49 -35.25
N GLU A 141 8.69 15.53 -34.45
CA GLU A 141 8.53 16.91 -34.91
C GLU A 141 9.76 17.80 -34.65
N LEU A 142 10.86 17.25 -34.12
CA LEU A 142 12.04 18.02 -33.67
C LEU A 142 12.65 18.86 -34.78
N GLY A 143 12.72 18.35 -36.04
CA GLY A 143 13.27 19.05 -37.17
C GLY A 143 12.30 20.00 -37.90
N GLN A 144 11.13 20.28 -37.33
CA GLN A 144 10.04 21.01 -37.99
C GLN A 144 9.78 22.42 -37.41
N GLY A 145 10.82 23.06 -36.90
CA GLY A 145 10.72 24.43 -36.36
C GLY A 145 9.95 24.52 -35.03
N THR A 146 9.70 23.42 -34.37
CA THR A 146 8.84 23.32 -33.17
C THR A 146 9.56 23.66 -31.86
N VAL A 147 10.88 23.69 -31.86
CA VAL A 147 11.73 23.70 -30.68
C VAL A 147 12.52 24.98 -30.59
N GLU A 148 12.68 25.51 -29.38
CA GLU A 148 13.67 26.51 -29.04
C GLU A 148 14.99 25.85 -28.72
N TRP A 149 16.07 26.39 -29.25
CA TRP A 149 17.43 25.89 -29.12
C TRP A 149 18.24 26.78 -28.18
N THR A 150 18.94 26.16 -27.25
CA THR A 150 19.89 26.83 -26.36
C THR A 150 21.31 26.29 -26.60
N PRO A 151 22.37 27.11 -26.41
CA PRO A 151 23.73 26.58 -26.38
C PRO A 151 23.86 25.52 -25.30
N ASN A 152 24.66 24.47 -25.58
CA ASN A 152 25.06 23.50 -24.58
C ASN A 152 26.03 24.13 -23.57
N PHE A 153 26.52 23.34 -22.59
CA PHE A 153 27.33 23.85 -21.48
C PHE A 153 28.64 24.53 -21.89
N ASP A 154 29.24 24.18 -23.02
CA ASP A 154 30.47 24.78 -23.56
C ASP A 154 30.24 25.75 -24.74
N GLY A 155 29.01 25.95 -25.17
CA GLY A 155 28.62 26.84 -26.26
C GLY A 155 28.95 26.32 -27.65
N THR A 156 29.50 25.13 -27.81
CA THR A 156 29.93 24.59 -29.13
C THR A 156 28.79 23.97 -29.93
N MET A 157 27.73 23.55 -29.25
CA MET A 157 26.55 22.89 -29.83
C MET A 157 25.28 23.50 -29.32
N LYS A 158 24.15 23.08 -29.88
CA LYS A 158 22.81 23.46 -29.42
C LYS A 158 22.04 22.24 -28.91
N GLU A 159 21.28 22.43 -27.86
CA GLU A 159 20.35 21.45 -27.34
C GLU A 159 18.92 22.01 -27.29
N PRO A 160 17.87 21.16 -27.40
CA PRO A 160 16.49 21.61 -27.31
C PRO A 160 16.14 21.97 -25.85
N VAL A 161 15.48 23.14 -25.67
CA VAL A 161 14.99 23.56 -24.34
C VAL A 161 13.93 22.59 -23.84
N VAL A 162 12.95 22.25 -24.68
CA VAL A 162 11.86 21.30 -24.38
C VAL A 162 11.56 20.51 -25.67
N LEU A 163 11.34 19.22 -25.57
CA LEU A 163 10.97 18.39 -26.72
C LEU A 163 9.50 18.60 -27.12
N PRO A 164 9.15 18.47 -28.42
CA PRO A 164 7.80 18.72 -28.92
C PRO A 164 6.87 17.53 -28.69
N ALA A 165 6.57 17.21 -27.43
CA ALA A 165 5.77 16.08 -27.04
C ALA A 165 4.37 16.11 -27.68
N ARG A 166 3.97 15.02 -28.30
CA ARG A 166 2.68 14.86 -28.99
C ARG A 166 1.55 14.40 -28.06
N LEU A 167 1.88 13.78 -26.91
CA LEU A 167 0.98 13.45 -25.82
C LEU A 167 1.47 14.08 -24.51
N PRO A 168 0.61 14.27 -23.49
CA PRO A 168 1.02 14.87 -22.19
C PRO A 168 1.92 13.93 -21.40
N HIS A 169 3.18 13.82 -21.81
CA HIS A 169 4.15 12.86 -21.31
C HIS A 169 4.40 12.98 -19.81
N ILE A 170 4.21 14.20 -19.26
CA ILE A 170 4.28 14.47 -17.83
C ILE A 170 3.38 13.55 -16.98
N LEU A 171 2.23 13.16 -17.49
CA LEU A 171 1.31 12.24 -16.83
C LEU A 171 1.56 10.78 -17.20
N LEU A 172 2.10 10.47 -18.40
CA LEU A 172 2.14 9.10 -18.92
C LEU A 172 3.11 8.20 -18.15
N ASN A 173 4.32 8.69 -17.84
CA ASN A 173 5.30 7.94 -17.08
C ASN A 173 5.41 8.42 -15.62
N GLY A 174 4.82 9.56 -15.31
CA GLY A 174 5.03 10.20 -14.03
C GLY A 174 6.49 10.61 -13.81
N VAL A 175 6.77 11.22 -12.70
CA VAL A 175 8.13 11.64 -12.33
C VAL A 175 8.23 11.71 -10.81
N THR A 176 9.33 11.21 -10.25
CA THR A 176 9.70 11.44 -8.84
C THR A 176 10.96 12.27 -8.78
N GLY A 177 11.00 13.31 -7.97
CA GLY A 177 12.16 14.19 -7.83
C GLY A 177 12.21 14.93 -6.51
N ILE A 178 13.42 15.08 -5.95
CA ILE A 178 13.66 15.80 -4.71
C ILE A 178 14.55 17.00 -5.03
N ALA A 179 14.02 18.20 -4.80
CA ALA A 179 14.73 19.45 -4.92
C ALA A 179 14.97 20.10 -3.56
N VAL A 180 15.57 21.28 -3.53
CA VAL A 180 15.76 22.05 -2.30
C VAL A 180 14.44 22.71 -1.92
N GLY A 181 13.91 22.35 -0.74
CA GLY A 181 12.66 22.89 -0.23
C GLY A 181 11.37 22.38 -0.88
N MET A 182 11.46 21.56 -1.92
CA MET A 182 10.29 21.00 -2.61
C MET A 182 10.58 19.64 -3.23
N ALA A 183 9.52 18.90 -3.54
CA ALA A 183 9.60 17.61 -4.22
C ALA A 183 8.48 17.51 -5.26
N THR A 184 8.63 16.57 -6.18
CA THR A 184 7.59 16.15 -7.12
C THR A 184 7.41 14.65 -7.05
N ASP A 185 6.15 14.19 -7.06
CA ASP A 185 5.77 12.77 -7.11
C ASP A 185 4.52 12.66 -7.97
N ILE A 186 4.71 12.54 -9.27
CA ILE A 186 3.63 12.44 -10.26
C ILE A 186 3.44 10.97 -10.61
N PRO A 187 2.28 10.37 -10.33
CA PRO A 187 2.01 9.00 -10.73
C PRO A 187 1.79 8.88 -12.24
N PRO A 188 2.12 7.74 -12.84
CA PRO A 188 1.83 7.47 -14.26
C PRO A 188 0.34 7.26 -14.52
N HIS A 189 -0.09 7.53 -15.77
CA HIS A 189 -1.48 7.40 -16.22
C HIS A 189 -1.56 6.71 -17.57
N ASN A 190 -2.74 6.19 -17.91
CA ASN A 190 -2.99 5.55 -19.18
C ASN A 190 -3.02 6.57 -20.33
N ALA A 191 -2.32 6.26 -21.43
CA ALA A 191 -2.17 7.19 -22.56
C ALA A 191 -3.50 7.47 -23.27
N ARG A 192 -4.37 6.49 -23.44
CA ARG A 192 -5.70 6.67 -24.04
C ARG A 192 -6.58 7.55 -23.18
N GLU A 193 -6.63 7.28 -21.87
CA GLU A 193 -7.42 8.07 -20.91
C GLU A 193 -7.02 9.55 -20.91
N VAL A 194 -5.70 9.81 -20.86
CA VAL A 194 -5.16 11.17 -20.86
C VAL A 194 -5.44 11.87 -22.19
N ALA A 195 -5.29 11.19 -23.32
CA ALA A 195 -5.59 11.77 -24.63
C ALA A 195 -7.08 12.09 -24.79
N TYR A 196 -7.98 11.21 -24.33
CA TYR A 196 -9.43 11.47 -24.35
C TYR A 196 -9.81 12.67 -23.47
N ALA A 197 -9.22 12.82 -22.28
CA ALA A 197 -9.43 13.98 -21.44
C ALA A 197 -8.92 15.28 -22.09
N CYS A 198 -7.80 15.24 -22.80
CA CYS A 198 -7.32 16.37 -23.60
C CYS A 198 -8.27 16.68 -24.76
N ALA A 199 -8.79 15.68 -25.45
CA ALA A 199 -9.77 15.85 -26.51
C ALA A 199 -11.07 16.49 -26.02
N GLU A 200 -11.53 16.12 -24.83
CA GLU A 200 -12.69 16.75 -24.17
C GLU A 200 -12.41 18.23 -23.86
N LEU A 201 -11.25 18.58 -23.32
CA LEU A 201 -10.87 19.97 -23.05
C LEU A 201 -10.71 20.81 -24.33
N LEU A 202 -10.35 20.22 -25.47
CA LEU A 202 -10.30 20.91 -26.75
C LEU A 202 -11.70 21.25 -27.26
N ASP A 203 -12.69 20.39 -27.02
CA ASP A 203 -14.09 20.62 -27.37
C ASP A 203 -14.79 21.54 -26.34
N ASN A 204 -14.52 21.33 -25.06
CA ASN A 204 -15.10 22.06 -23.94
C ASN A 204 -14.03 22.55 -22.95
N PRO A 205 -13.42 23.73 -23.19
CA PRO A 205 -12.37 24.28 -22.33
C PRO A 205 -12.80 24.51 -20.88
N ASN A 206 -14.12 24.61 -20.62
CA ASN A 206 -14.68 24.82 -19.29
C ASN A 206 -15.04 23.50 -18.59
N ALA A 207 -14.78 22.34 -19.19
CA ALA A 207 -15.07 21.04 -18.58
C ALA A 207 -14.56 20.98 -17.13
N GLY A 208 -15.42 20.54 -16.23
CA GLY A 208 -15.10 20.36 -14.81
C GLY A 208 -14.26 19.11 -14.57
N LEU A 209 -13.69 19.00 -13.37
CA LEU A 209 -12.87 17.84 -12.99
C LEU A 209 -13.66 16.53 -13.12
N ASP A 210 -14.93 16.52 -12.77
CA ASP A 210 -15.78 15.31 -12.83
C ASP A 210 -15.96 14.79 -14.27
N VAL A 211 -15.99 15.68 -15.27
CA VAL A 211 -16.02 15.29 -16.69
C VAL A 211 -14.69 14.68 -17.10
N LEU A 212 -13.56 15.29 -16.68
CA LEU A 212 -12.23 14.76 -16.97
C LEU A 212 -12.00 13.39 -16.32
N MET A 213 -12.55 13.17 -15.14
CA MET A 213 -12.47 11.89 -14.41
C MET A 213 -13.38 10.79 -14.98
N GLN A 214 -14.23 11.08 -15.96
CA GLN A 214 -14.90 10.05 -16.76
C GLN A 214 -13.90 9.37 -17.70
N HIS A 215 -12.87 10.09 -18.14
CA HIS A 215 -11.78 9.57 -18.96
C HIS A 215 -10.61 9.09 -18.10
N ILE A 216 -10.04 9.95 -17.23
CA ILE A 216 -8.94 9.62 -16.34
C ILE A 216 -9.52 9.13 -15.01
N GLN A 217 -9.69 7.83 -14.87
CA GLN A 217 -10.28 7.24 -13.66
C GLN A 217 -9.34 7.33 -12.44
N GLY A 218 -8.04 7.25 -12.66
CA GLY A 218 -6.99 7.26 -11.66
C GLY A 218 -5.61 7.02 -12.29
N PRO A 219 -4.53 6.98 -11.51
CA PRO A 219 -3.22 6.56 -11.98
C PRO A 219 -3.25 5.16 -12.60
N ASP A 220 -2.30 4.87 -13.49
CA ASP A 220 -2.13 3.57 -14.16
C ASP A 220 -0.64 3.19 -14.10
N TYR A 221 -0.28 2.36 -13.14
CA TYR A 221 1.10 1.97 -12.90
C TYR A 221 1.56 0.84 -13.84
N PRO A 222 2.88 0.58 -13.96
CA PRO A 222 3.40 -0.52 -14.75
C PRO A 222 2.98 -1.91 -14.30
N THR A 223 2.55 -2.06 -13.05
CA THR A 223 2.15 -3.33 -12.44
C THR A 223 0.63 -3.54 -12.51
N ASN A 224 0.20 -4.80 -12.42
CA ASN A 224 -1.22 -5.18 -12.41
C ASN A 224 -1.83 -5.16 -10.98
N ALA A 225 -1.15 -4.54 -10.02
CA ALA A 225 -1.68 -4.39 -8.66
C ALA A 225 -2.92 -3.50 -8.62
N GLU A 226 -3.78 -3.69 -7.62
CA GLU A 226 -5.02 -2.93 -7.46
C GLU A 226 -4.78 -1.57 -6.81
N ILE A 227 -5.44 -0.51 -7.30
CA ILE A 227 -5.59 0.75 -6.56
C ILE A 227 -6.84 0.64 -5.71
N ILE A 228 -6.66 0.74 -4.39
CA ILE A 228 -7.75 0.64 -3.41
C ILE A 228 -8.11 1.99 -2.77
N THR A 229 -7.55 3.08 -3.28
CA THR A 229 -7.90 4.43 -2.83
C THR A 229 -9.31 4.77 -3.29
N PRO A 230 -10.19 5.24 -2.39
CA PRO A 230 -11.55 5.63 -2.74
C PRO A 230 -11.58 6.71 -3.83
N ARG A 231 -12.58 6.64 -4.71
CA ARG A 231 -12.72 7.58 -5.85
C ARG A 231 -12.78 9.06 -5.41
N ASP A 232 -13.41 9.34 -4.28
CA ASP A 232 -13.50 10.69 -3.73
C ASP A 232 -12.14 11.22 -3.28
N ASP A 233 -11.26 10.35 -2.77
CA ASP A 233 -9.91 10.75 -2.39
C ASP A 233 -9.03 10.95 -3.62
N ILE A 234 -9.17 10.13 -4.68
CA ILE A 234 -8.53 10.37 -5.99
C ILE A 234 -8.98 11.70 -6.56
N ARG A 235 -10.27 12.02 -6.47
CA ARG A 235 -10.84 13.32 -6.89
C ARG A 235 -10.18 14.48 -6.15
N LYS A 236 -10.05 14.41 -4.83
CA LYS A 236 -9.35 15.43 -4.02
C LYS A 236 -7.90 15.59 -4.43
N ILE A 237 -7.20 14.47 -4.73
CA ILE A 237 -5.82 14.51 -5.22
C ILE A 237 -5.74 15.28 -6.54
N TYR A 238 -6.62 15.01 -7.49
CA TYR A 238 -6.65 15.71 -8.77
C TYR A 238 -7.08 17.18 -8.67
N GLU A 239 -7.88 17.52 -7.67
CA GLU A 239 -8.28 18.91 -7.38
C GLU A 239 -7.16 19.71 -6.73
N THR A 240 -6.46 19.14 -5.76
CA THR A 240 -5.44 19.84 -4.96
C THR A 240 -4.01 19.66 -5.46
N GLY A 241 -3.76 18.65 -6.30
CA GLY A 241 -2.42 18.23 -6.72
C GLY A 241 -1.62 17.51 -5.63
N LYS A 242 -2.22 17.13 -4.50
CA LYS A 242 -1.55 16.48 -3.36
C LYS A 242 -2.39 15.37 -2.76
N GLY A 243 -1.72 14.33 -2.25
CA GLY A 243 -2.36 13.23 -1.53
C GLY A 243 -1.53 11.97 -1.52
N SER A 244 -2.20 10.84 -1.44
CA SER A 244 -1.56 9.51 -1.52
C SER A 244 -2.46 8.50 -2.21
N ILE A 245 -1.86 7.64 -3.00
CA ILE A 245 -2.52 6.50 -3.67
C ILE A 245 -2.09 5.23 -2.96
N LYS A 246 -3.04 4.38 -2.64
CA LYS A 246 -2.81 3.10 -2.00
C LYS A 246 -2.96 1.98 -3.03
N GLN A 247 -1.93 1.14 -3.15
CA GLN A 247 -1.94 -0.06 -3.98
C GLN A 247 -1.87 -1.30 -3.12
N ARG A 248 -2.53 -2.36 -3.58
CA ARG A 248 -2.55 -3.68 -2.95
C ARG A 248 -2.19 -4.75 -3.98
N ALA A 249 -1.43 -5.75 -3.54
CA ALA A 249 -1.10 -6.93 -4.32
C ALA A 249 -2.36 -7.71 -4.71
N VAL A 250 -2.32 -8.36 -5.88
CA VAL A 250 -3.36 -9.29 -6.34
C VAL A 250 -2.94 -10.70 -5.98
N TRP A 251 -3.89 -11.48 -5.48
CA TRP A 251 -3.69 -12.86 -5.08
C TRP A 251 -4.88 -13.74 -5.44
N SER A 252 -4.64 -15.04 -5.52
CA SER A 252 -5.65 -16.09 -5.73
C SER A 252 -5.32 -17.32 -4.89
N GLU A 253 -6.29 -18.19 -4.68
CA GLU A 253 -6.07 -19.51 -4.11
C GLU A 253 -5.91 -20.53 -5.23
N GLU A 254 -4.82 -21.31 -5.18
CA GLU A 254 -4.53 -22.40 -6.11
C GLU A 254 -4.15 -23.65 -5.30
N ASP A 255 -4.93 -24.71 -5.41
CA ASP A 255 -4.72 -26.00 -4.73
C ASP A 255 -4.52 -25.88 -3.19
N GLY A 256 -5.11 -24.86 -2.58
CA GLY A 256 -5.00 -24.56 -1.15
C GLY A 256 -3.79 -23.69 -0.75
N ASP A 257 -2.96 -23.33 -1.70
CA ASP A 257 -1.88 -22.34 -1.52
C ASP A 257 -2.35 -20.93 -1.93
N ILE A 258 -1.80 -19.91 -1.30
CA ILE A 258 -2.05 -18.51 -1.64
C ILE A 258 -0.98 -18.07 -2.64
N VAL A 259 -1.39 -17.70 -3.84
CA VAL A 259 -0.50 -17.29 -4.93
C VAL A 259 -0.67 -15.80 -5.18
N ILE A 260 0.41 -15.04 -5.02
CA ILE A 260 0.46 -13.59 -5.31
C ILE A 260 0.94 -13.43 -6.75
N THR A 261 0.11 -12.81 -7.58
CA THR A 261 0.33 -12.67 -9.03
C THR A 261 0.72 -11.25 -9.46
N ALA A 262 0.48 -10.25 -8.62
CA ALA A 262 0.90 -8.88 -8.89
C ALA A 262 1.27 -8.14 -7.60
N LEU A 263 2.33 -7.36 -7.65
CA LEU A 263 2.84 -6.57 -6.53
C LEU A 263 2.62 -5.06 -6.76
N PRO A 264 2.49 -4.27 -5.68
CA PRO A 264 2.50 -2.82 -5.76
C PRO A 264 3.74 -2.30 -6.50
N HIS A 265 3.61 -1.14 -7.16
CA HIS A 265 4.70 -0.54 -7.92
C HIS A 265 5.97 -0.39 -7.08
N GLN A 266 7.12 -0.81 -7.60
CA GLN A 266 8.42 -0.78 -6.90
C GLN A 266 8.42 -1.54 -5.55
N ALA A 267 7.55 -2.53 -5.38
CA ALA A 267 7.65 -3.48 -4.28
C ALA A 267 8.51 -4.67 -4.73
N SER A 268 9.47 -5.05 -3.88
CA SER A 268 10.34 -6.21 -4.14
C SER A 268 9.70 -7.47 -3.55
N GLY A 269 9.54 -8.51 -4.39
CA GLY A 269 9.05 -9.82 -3.95
C GLY A 269 9.95 -10.44 -2.91
N ALA A 270 11.26 -10.39 -3.11
CA ALA A 270 12.26 -10.89 -2.15
C ALA A 270 12.13 -10.21 -0.77
N LYS A 271 11.96 -8.88 -0.74
CA LYS A 271 11.76 -8.14 0.51
C LYS A 271 10.45 -8.51 1.20
N ILE A 272 9.36 -8.70 0.45
CA ILE A 272 8.07 -9.14 1.01
C ILE A 272 8.21 -10.53 1.61
N MET A 273 8.87 -11.45 0.93
CA MET A 273 9.15 -12.80 1.44
C MET A 273 9.97 -12.74 2.73
N GLU A 274 10.99 -11.89 2.80
CA GLU A 274 11.77 -11.64 4.02
C GLU A 274 10.90 -11.10 5.16
N GLN A 275 10.00 -10.14 4.90
CA GLN A 275 9.08 -9.59 5.89
C GLN A 275 8.14 -10.66 6.46
N ILE A 276 7.62 -11.56 5.61
CA ILE A 276 6.76 -12.67 6.02
C ILE A 276 7.57 -13.70 6.80
N ALA A 277 8.74 -14.10 6.29
CA ALA A 277 9.63 -15.05 6.96
C ALA A 277 10.06 -14.56 8.36
N ALA A 278 10.35 -13.28 8.51
CA ALA A 278 10.67 -12.69 9.81
C ALA A 278 9.53 -12.84 10.82
N GLN A 279 8.29 -12.69 10.37
CA GLN A 279 7.11 -12.91 11.22
C GLN A 279 6.93 -14.40 11.57
N MET A 280 7.22 -15.32 10.63
CA MET A 280 7.19 -16.77 10.88
C MET A 280 8.24 -17.17 11.92
N VAL A 281 9.49 -16.69 11.79
CA VAL A 281 10.57 -16.93 12.76
C VAL A 281 10.21 -16.38 14.14
N ALA A 282 9.59 -15.20 14.19
CA ALA A 282 9.08 -14.59 15.42
C ALA A 282 7.85 -15.32 16.00
N LYS A 283 7.37 -16.40 15.35
CA LYS A 283 6.15 -17.17 15.70
C LYS A 283 4.87 -16.34 15.69
N LYS A 284 4.85 -15.24 14.96
CA LYS A 284 3.68 -14.37 14.78
C LYS A 284 2.76 -14.85 13.65
N LEU A 285 3.19 -15.78 12.81
CA LEU A 285 2.41 -16.37 11.71
C LEU A 285 2.40 -17.91 11.81
N PRO A 286 1.80 -18.50 12.87
CA PRO A 286 1.77 -19.96 13.04
C PRO A 286 0.91 -20.68 11.99
N MET A 287 0.09 -19.94 11.25
CA MET A 287 -0.80 -20.45 10.19
C MET A 287 -0.11 -20.61 8.84
N VAL A 288 1.12 -20.09 8.66
CA VAL A 288 1.94 -20.27 7.45
C VAL A 288 3.01 -21.32 7.71
N THR A 289 3.19 -22.24 6.77
CA THR A 289 4.17 -23.32 6.87
C THR A 289 5.39 -23.09 6.03
N ASP A 290 5.21 -22.58 4.81
CA ASP A 290 6.29 -22.40 3.84
C ASP A 290 6.05 -21.21 2.94
N LEU A 291 7.13 -20.68 2.34
CA LEU A 291 7.13 -19.60 1.39
C LEU A 291 8.00 -19.99 0.20
N ARG A 292 7.49 -19.82 -1.02
CA ARG A 292 8.22 -20.13 -2.26
C ARG A 292 8.15 -18.97 -3.23
N ASP A 293 9.23 -18.70 -3.91
CA ASP A 293 9.28 -17.81 -5.07
C ASP A 293 9.32 -18.69 -6.33
N GLU A 294 8.23 -18.70 -7.05
CA GLU A 294 8.05 -19.45 -8.30
C GLU A 294 8.01 -18.50 -9.52
N SER A 295 8.49 -17.27 -9.35
CA SER A 295 8.54 -16.28 -10.43
C SER A 295 9.47 -16.72 -11.54
N ASP A 296 9.03 -16.62 -12.79
CA ASP A 296 9.78 -16.95 -13.99
C ASP A 296 9.54 -15.93 -15.11
N HIS A 297 9.98 -16.23 -16.34
CA HIS A 297 9.80 -15.32 -17.47
C HIS A 297 8.37 -15.27 -18.02
N GLU A 298 7.55 -16.30 -17.77
CA GLU A 298 6.13 -16.34 -18.14
C GLU A 298 5.27 -15.70 -17.05
N ASN A 299 5.64 -15.94 -15.78
CA ASN A 299 5.00 -15.40 -14.60
C ASN A 299 6.01 -14.54 -13.79
N PRO A 300 6.23 -13.28 -14.18
CA PRO A 300 7.26 -12.42 -13.55
C PRO A 300 7.04 -12.16 -12.06
N THR A 301 5.84 -12.42 -11.57
CA THR A 301 5.48 -12.38 -10.15
C THR A 301 4.62 -13.59 -9.82
N ARG A 302 5.19 -14.55 -9.09
CA ARG A 302 4.48 -15.71 -8.56
C ARG A 302 5.08 -16.08 -7.20
N LEU A 303 4.57 -15.42 -6.14
CA LEU A 303 4.98 -15.71 -4.78
C LEU A 303 3.93 -16.61 -4.14
N VAL A 304 4.35 -17.75 -3.61
CA VAL A 304 3.46 -18.77 -3.04
C VAL A 304 3.63 -18.78 -1.51
N ILE A 305 2.51 -18.63 -0.81
CA ILE A 305 2.42 -18.75 0.64
C ILE A 305 1.62 -20.00 0.93
N VAL A 306 2.23 -20.95 1.65
CA VAL A 306 1.63 -22.24 1.98
C VAL A 306 0.98 -22.19 3.36
N PRO A 307 -0.36 -22.21 3.45
CA PRO A 307 -1.05 -22.31 4.74
C PRO A 307 -0.81 -23.66 5.42
N ARG A 308 -0.86 -23.69 6.73
CA ARG A 308 -0.66 -24.94 7.52
C ARG A 308 -1.76 -25.99 7.27
N SER A 309 -2.95 -25.57 6.94
CA SER A 309 -4.09 -26.44 6.65
C SER A 309 -5.18 -25.66 5.92
N ASN A 310 -6.08 -26.37 5.26
CA ASN A 310 -7.26 -25.80 4.56
C ASN A 310 -8.30 -25.16 5.51
N ARG A 311 -8.04 -25.15 6.84
CA ARG A 311 -8.91 -24.52 7.86
C ARG A 311 -8.41 -23.13 8.26
N VAL A 312 -7.33 -22.66 7.68
CA VAL A 312 -6.81 -21.31 7.92
C VAL A 312 -7.78 -20.31 7.32
N ASP A 313 -8.11 -19.26 8.06
CA ASP A 313 -8.82 -18.10 7.53
C ASP A 313 -7.86 -17.31 6.62
N VAL A 314 -7.96 -17.59 5.32
CA VAL A 314 -7.09 -17.00 4.29
C VAL A 314 -7.33 -15.50 4.16
N GLU A 315 -8.59 -15.07 4.21
CA GLU A 315 -8.93 -13.63 4.13
C GLU A 315 -8.37 -12.86 5.32
N GLY A 316 -8.51 -13.39 6.54
CA GLY A 316 -7.91 -12.82 7.74
C GLY A 316 -6.39 -12.78 7.69
N LEU A 317 -5.75 -13.86 7.20
CA LEU A 317 -4.30 -13.91 7.00
C LEU A 317 -3.85 -12.85 5.99
N MET A 318 -4.52 -12.75 4.84
CA MET A 318 -4.17 -11.75 3.83
C MET A 318 -4.39 -10.32 4.33
N ALA A 319 -5.48 -10.06 5.08
CA ALA A 319 -5.69 -8.76 5.70
C ALA A 319 -4.55 -8.37 6.65
N HIS A 320 -4.05 -9.33 7.44
CA HIS A 320 -2.87 -9.14 8.29
C HIS A 320 -1.60 -8.85 7.48
N LEU A 321 -1.34 -9.63 6.43
CA LEU A 321 -0.17 -9.46 5.58
C LEU A 321 -0.19 -8.11 4.84
N PHE A 322 -1.34 -7.66 4.37
CA PHE A 322 -1.51 -6.32 3.80
C PHE A 322 -1.21 -5.20 4.81
N ALA A 323 -1.59 -5.38 6.07
CA ALA A 323 -1.34 -4.39 7.11
C ALA A 323 0.12 -4.37 7.62
N THR A 324 0.89 -5.47 7.43
CA THR A 324 2.21 -5.66 8.07
C THR A 324 3.37 -5.82 7.10
N THR A 325 3.11 -5.85 5.79
CA THR A 325 4.14 -6.04 4.75
C THR A 325 3.96 -5.06 3.60
N ASP A 326 4.92 -5.03 2.67
CA ASP A 326 4.86 -4.23 1.44
C ASP A 326 3.87 -4.80 0.38
N LEU A 327 3.04 -5.80 0.71
CA LEU A 327 1.91 -6.25 -0.11
C LEU A 327 0.81 -5.19 -0.27
N GLU A 328 0.74 -4.23 0.65
CA GLU A 328 -0.03 -3.00 0.51
C GLU A 328 0.91 -1.82 0.75
N LYS A 329 0.90 -0.85 -0.17
CA LYS A 329 1.84 0.27 -0.15
C LYS A 329 1.18 1.59 -0.50
N ASN A 330 1.59 2.66 0.20
CA ASN A 330 1.14 4.02 -0.06
C ASN A 330 2.16 4.76 -0.92
N TYR A 331 1.67 5.45 -1.96
CA TYR A 331 2.46 6.32 -2.83
C TYR A 331 2.03 7.75 -2.64
N ARG A 332 2.95 8.60 -2.27
CA ARG A 332 2.71 10.02 -2.19
C ARG A 332 2.42 10.58 -3.57
N VAL A 333 1.50 11.51 -3.66
CA VAL A 333 1.22 12.31 -4.86
C VAL A 333 1.50 13.77 -4.55
N ASN A 334 2.30 14.40 -5.40
CA ASN A 334 2.60 15.82 -5.35
C ASN A 334 2.88 16.31 -6.77
N LEU A 335 1.89 16.90 -7.41
CA LEU A 335 1.92 17.35 -8.81
C LEU A 335 2.66 18.70 -8.94
N ASN A 336 3.88 18.74 -8.44
CA ASN A 336 4.74 19.92 -8.51
C ASN A 336 5.56 19.92 -9.81
N ILE A 337 5.30 20.85 -10.70
CA ILE A 337 5.75 20.85 -12.09
C ILE A 337 6.25 22.24 -12.46
N LEU A 338 7.27 22.32 -13.32
CA LEU A 338 7.65 23.58 -13.99
C LEU A 338 6.60 23.89 -15.07
N GLY A 339 5.87 24.99 -14.88
CA GLY A 339 4.86 25.45 -15.83
C GLY A 339 5.46 26.02 -17.11
N LEU A 340 4.61 26.56 -17.98
CA LEU A 340 5.03 27.27 -19.21
C LEU A 340 5.85 28.51 -18.89
N ASP A 341 5.67 29.09 -17.72
CA ASP A 341 6.44 30.25 -17.19
C ASP A 341 7.75 29.82 -16.50
N ASN A 342 8.13 28.54 -16.59
CA ASN A 342 9.28 27.95 -15.89
C ASN A 342 9.24 28.09 -14.36
N ARG A 343 8.07 28.32 -13.75
CA ARG A 343 7.93 28.37 -12.29
C ARG A 343 7.44 27.05 -11.72
N PRO A 344 8.06 26.59 -10.60
CA PRO A 344 7.60 25.39 -9.92
C PRO A 344 6.28 25.65 -9.18
N GLN A 345 5.25 24.90 -9.48
CA GLN A 345 3.94 25.01 -8.85
C GLN A 345 3.28 23.65 -8.71
N VAL A 346 2.57 23.45 -7.60
CA VAL A 346 1.66 22.31 -7.46
C VAL A 346 0.38 22.63 -8.22
N LYS A 347 0.06 21.81 -9.21
CA LYS A 347 -1.05 22.04 -10.14
C LYS A 347 -2.13 20.97 -9.99
N CYS A 348 -3.39 21.36 -10.16
CA CYS A 348 -4.48 20.40 -10.30
C CYS A 348 -4.47 19.73 -11.68
N LEU A 349 -5.13 18.59 -11.84
CA LEU A 349 -5.16 17.83 -13.09
C LEU A 349 -5.65 18.69 -14.26
N LYS A 350 -6.73 19.44 -14.09
CA LYS A 350 -7.27 20.33 -15.14
C LYS A 350 -6.24 21.36 -15.60
N THR A 351 -5.51 21.97 -14.66
CA THR A 351 -4.47 22.96 -14.99
C THR A 351 -3.33 22.33 -15.79
N ILE A 352 -2.89 21.12 -15.38
CA ILE A 352 -1.83 20.39 -16.11
C ILE A 352 -2.25 20.12 -17.55
N LEU A 353 -3.44 19.58 -17.76
CA LEU A 353 -3.95 19.28 -19.10
C LEU A 353 -4.14 20.56 -19.94
N SER A 354 -4.68 21.63 -19.35
CA SER A 354 -4.92 22.91 -20.05
C SER A 354 -3.62 23.60 -20.47
N GLU A 355 -2.62 23.67 -19.57
CA GLU A 355 -1.30 24.23 -19.92
C GLU A 355 -0.57 23.36 -20.94
N TRP A 356 -0.66 22.04 -20.84
CA TRP A 356 -0.08 21.17 -21.84
C TRP A 356 -0.76 21.34 -23.22
N ILE A 357 -2.08 21.48 -23.29
CA ILE A 357 -2.80 21.78 -24.53
C ILE A 357 -2.33 23.13 -25.11
N GLN A 358 -2.11 24.13 -24.27
CA GLN A 358 -1.57 25.40 -24.70
C GLN A 358 -0.16 25.24 -25.33
N PHE A 359 0.72 24.50 -24.65
CA PHE A 359 2.05 24.16 -25.18
C PHE A 359 1.93 23.41 -26.51
N ARG A 360 1.08 22.41 -26.61
CA ARG A 360 0.90 21.63 -27.84
C ARG A 360 0.33 22.45 -28.98
N ARG A 361 -0.62 23.35 -28.68
CA ARG A 361 -1.19 24.27 -29.67
C ARG A 361 -0.11 25.17 -30.27
N GLU A 362 0.76 25.72 -29.46
CA GLU A 362 1.86 26.55 -29.92
C GLU A 362 2.89 25.75 -30.72
N THR A 363 3.21 24.54 -30.27
CA THR A 363 4.11 23.63 -30.99
C THR A 363 3.57 23.29 -32.40
N VAL A 364 2.29 22.98 -32.52
CA VAL A 364 1.67 22.68 -33.83
C VAL A 364 1.57 23.93 -34.68
N ARG A 365 1.27 25.12 -34.12
CA ARG A 365 1.28 26.39 -34.83
C ARG A 365 2.66 26.64 -35.45
N ARG A 366 3.74 26.51 -34.68
CA ARG A 366 5.12 26.63 -35.16
C ARG A 366 5.44 25.62 -36.26
N ARG A 367 5.01 24.39 -36.13
CA ARG A 367 5.19 23.32 -37.12
C ARG A 367 4.51 23.69 -38.43
N LEU A 368 3.26 24.12 -38.40
CA LEU A 368 2.50 24.51 -39.58
C LEU A 368 3.06 25.76 -40.22
N GLN A 369 3.47 26.76 -39.44
CA GLN A 369 4.11 27.98 -39.94
C GLN A 369 5.45 27.66 -40.64
N PHE A 370 6.29 26.84 -40.01
CA PHE A 370 7.55 26.38 -40.60
C PHE A 370 7.32 25.65 -41.93
N ARG A 371 6.27 24.83 -42.01
CA ARG A 371 5.91 24.14 -43.26
C ARG A 371 5.40 25.16 -44.30
N LEU A 372 4.55 26.10 -43.90
CA LEU A 372 4.04 27.17 -44.77
C LEU A 372 5.19 28.00 -45.33
N ASP A 373 6.14 28.43 -44.50
CA ASP A 373 7.30 29.21 -44.94
C ASP A 373 8.12 28.45 -45.99
N LYS A 374 8.32 27.15 -45.82
CA LYS A 374 8.99 26.31 -46.83
C LYS A 374 8.18 26.16 -48.10
N VAL A 375 6.86 26.00 -48.01
CA VAL A 375 5.97 25.94 -49.16
C VAL A 375 5.98 27.25 -49.92
N LEU A 376 5.88 28.37 -49.24
CA LEU A 376 5.94 29.71 -49.85
C LEU A 376 7.30 29.98 -50.54
N ALA A 377 8.40 29.64 -49.87
CA ALA A 377 9.74 29.76 -50.44
C ALA A 377 9.89 28.89 -51.71
N ARG A 378 9.35 27.69 -51.72
CA ARG A 378 9.39 26.81 -52.91
C ARG A 378 8.47 27.29 -54.03
N LEU A 379 7.25 27.74 -53.71
CA LEU A 379 6.33 28.34 -54.67
C LEU A 379 6.96 29.58 -55.36
N HIS A 380 7.62 30.43 -54.57
CA HIS A 380 8.34 31.60 -55.08
C HIS A 380 9.41 31.20 -56.12
N ILE A 381 10.20 30.17 -55.84
CA ILE A 381 11.19 29.66 -56.80
C ILE A 381 10.50 29.09 -58.04
N LEU A 382 9.41 28.33 -57.86
CA LEU A 382 8.67 27.72 -59.00
C LEU A 382 8.07 28.80 -59.91
N GLU A 383 7.54 29.88 -59.39
CA GLU A 383 7.05 31.03 -60.19
C GLU A 383 8.15 31.58 -61.07
N GLY A 384 9.35 31.80 -60.55
CA GLY A 384 10.49 32.26 -61.33
C GLY A 384 10.91 31.27 -62.43
N LEU A 385 10.96 29.97 -62.07
CA LEU A 385 11.29 28.93 -63.02
C LEU A 385 10.26 28.83 -64.19
N LEU A 386 8.98 28.98 -63.89
CA LEU A 386 7.94 29.00 -64.91
C LEU A 386 8.03 30.20 -65.84
N ILE A 387 8.39 31.40 -65.33
CA ILE A 387 8.68 32.60 -66.14
C ILE A 387 9.84 32.29 -67.09
N ALA A 388 10.91 31.68 -66.56
CA ALA A 388 12.05 31.27 -67.39
C ALA A 388 11.68 30.27 -68.50
N TYR A 389 10.84 29.28 -68.20
CA TYR A 389 10.36 28.31 -69.19
C TYR A 389 9.54 28.95 -70.30
N LEU A 390 8.69 29.91 -69.97
CA LEU A 390 7.90 30.64 -70.96
C LEU A 390 8.75 31.56 -71.86
N ASN A 391 9.94 31.93 -71.41
CA ASN A 391 10.85 32.84 -72.07
C ASN A 391 12.23 32.22 -72.29
N ILE A 392 12.33 30.93 -72.51
CA ILE A 392 13.58 30.17 -72.45
C ILE A 392 14.65 30.65 -73.43
N ASP A 393 14.23 31.00 -74.64
CA ASP A 393 15.17 31.51 -75.64
C ASP A 393 15.83 32.86 -75.21
N GLU A 394 15.04 33.76 -74.63
CA GLU A 394 15.52 35.01 -74.10
C GLU A 394 16.42 34.83 -72.86
N VAL A 395 16.09 33.92 -72.01
CA VAL A 395 16.91 33.50 -70.83
C VAL A 395 18.28 33.00 -71.30
N ILE A 396 18.33 32.15 -72.31
CA ILE A 396 19.57 31.57 -72.86
C ILE A 396 20.39 32.67 -73.50
N GLU A 397 19.78 33.64 -74.22
CA GLU A 397 20.45 34.80 -74.83
C GLU A 397 21.09 35.63 -73.75
N ILE A 398 20.36 36.04 -72.70
CA ILE A 398 20.88 36.84 -71.60
C ILE A 398 22.07 36.13 -70.92
N ILE A 399 21.97 34.79 -70.61
CA ILE A 399 23.08 34.06 -70.00
C ILE A 399 24.34 34.04 -70.87
N ARG A 400 24.21 34.09 -72.20
CA ARG A 400 25.33 34.00 -73.13
C ARG A 400 25.97 35.32 -73.44
N THR A 401 25.23 36.46 -73.37
CA THR A 401 25.65 37.77 -73.83
C THR A 401 25.96 38.79 -72.72
N GLU A 402 25.37 38.59 -71.51
CA GLU A 402 25.52 39.55 -70.45
C GLU A 402 26.59 39.13 -69.43
N ASP A 403 27.35 40.12 -68.93
CA ASP A 403 28.37 39.87 -67.90
C ASP A 403 27.77 39.61 -66.52
N GLU A 404 26.58 40.13 -66.20
CA GLU A 404 25.83 39.91 -64.96
C GLU A 404 24.40 39.44 -65.26
N PRO A 405 24.22 38.26 -65.79
CA PRO A 405 22.95 37.76 -66.31
C PRO A 405 21.84 37.72 -65.21
N GLY A 406 22.18 37.50 -63.95
CA GLY A 406 21.23 37.55 -62.86
C GLY A 406 20.54 38.87 -62.69
N LYS A 407 21.28 40.00 -62.76
CA LYS A 407 20.72 41.33 -62.64
C LYS A 407 19.83 41.69 -63.81
N VAL A 408 20.26 41.36 -65.02
CA VAL A 408 19.49 41.59 -66.23
C VAL A 408 18.17 40.81 -66.21
N MET A 409 18.17 39.53 -65.75
CA MET A 409 16.95 38.72 -65.59
C MET A 409 16.01 39.33 -64.55
N VAL A 410 16.53 39.85 -63.43
CA VAL A 410 15.72 40.50 -62.40
C VAL A 410 14.97 41.71 -63.00
N GLU A 411 15.67 42.59 -63.70
CA GLU A 411 15.06 43.77 -64.31
C GLU A 411 14.11 43.43 -65.46
N ARG A 412 14.50 42.44 -66.27
CA ARG A 412 13.76 42.07 -67.49
C ARG A 412 12.47 41.33 -67.25
N PHE A 413 12.49 40.35 -66.33
CA PHE A 413 11.36 39.52 -66.05
C PHE A 413 10.62 39.92 -64.74
N ASN A 414 11.08 41.01 -64.09
CA ASN A 414 10.55 41.43 -62.77
C ASN A 414 10.50 40.32 -61.74
N ILE A 415 11.61 39.59 -61.66
CA ILE A 415 11.81 38.47 -60.72
C ILE A 415 12.76 38.90 -59.61
N THR A 416 12.80 38.15 -58.53
CA THR A 416 13.73 38.37 -57.40
C THR A 416 15.12 37.80 -57.71
N GLU A 417 16.14 38.29 -57.00
CA GLU A 417 17.50 37.74 -57.08
C GLU A 417 17.51 36.21 -56.80
N THR A 418 16.75 35.73 -55.77
CA THR A 418 16.63 34.33 -55.45
C THR A 418 16.03 33.52 -56.61
N GLN A 419 15.06 34.07 -57.33
CA GLN A 419 14.48 33.43 -58.50
C GLN A 419 15.47 33.40 -59.66
N ALA A 420 16.20 34.50 -59.88
CA ALA A 420 17.24 34.57 -60.94
C ALA A 420 18.38 33.55 -60.67
N GLU A 421 18.83 33.44 -59.40
CA GLU A 421 19.85 32.46 -59.02
C GLU A 421 19.35 30.99 -59.23
N ALA A 422 18.10 30.71 -58.87
CA ALA A 422 17.49 29.41 -59.11
C ALA A 422 17.39 29.07 -60.62
N ILE A 423 17.16 30.07 -61.46
CA ILE A 423 17.17 29.90 -62.94
C ILE A 423 18.58 29.61 -63.45
N LEU A 424 19.59 30.30 -62.93
CA LEU A 424 21.00 30.11 -63.33
C LEU A 424 21.53 28.73 -62.89
N GLU A 425 21.03 28.19 -61.79
CA GLU A 425 21.37 26.85 -61.30
C GLU A 425 20.66 25.71 -62.05
N LEU A 426 19.74 26.00 -63.01
CA LEU A 426 19.03 24.97 -63.75
C LEU A 426 19.97 24.09 -64.55
N LYS A 427 19.85 22.76 -64.35
CA LYS A 427 20.55 21.78 -65.20
C LYS A 427 19.88 21.71 -66.56
N LEU A 428 20.67 21.70 -67.65
CA LEU A 428 20.18 21.66 -69.04
C LEU A 428 19.14 20.56 -69.32
N ARG A 429 19.26 19.43 -68.63
CA ARG A 429 18.28 18.31 -68.73
C ARG A 429 16.88 18.69 -68.23
N HIS A 430 16.76 19.68 -67.41
CA HIS A 430 15.48 20.16 -66.86
C HIS A 430 14.75 21.11 -67.80
N LEU A 431 15.34 21.48 -68.90
CA LEU A 431 14.69 22.29 -69.93
C LEU A 431 13.77 21.49 -70.91
N ALA A 432 13.62 20.20 -70.68
CA ALA A 432 12.72 19.35 -71.50
C ALA A 432 11.26 19.68 -71.20
N LYS A 433 10.41 19.66 -72.24
CA LYS A 433 8.96 19.94 -72.18
C LYS A 433 8.22 19.12 -71.10
N LEU A 434 8.72 17.92 -70.81
CA LEU A 434 8.16 17.08 -69.76
C LEU A 434 8.34 17.66 -68.35
N GLU A 435 9.37 18.46 -68.11
CA GLU A 435 9.69 19.09 -66.82
C GLU A 435 8.74 20.26 -66.50
N GLU A 436 8.27 21.00 -67.50
CA GLU A 436 7.26 22.05 -67.32
C GLU A 436 5.97 21.51 -66.72
N PHE A 437 5.49 20.34 -67.19
CA PHE A 437 4.31 19.68 -66.59
C PHE A 437 4.53 19.29 -65.14
N LYS A 438 5.73 18.82 -64.83
CA LYS A 438 6.07 18.47 -63.39
C LYS A 438 6.12 19.69 -62.51
N LEU A 439 6.72 20.80 -62.98
CA LEU A 439 6.78 22.05 -62.21
C LEU A 439 5.39 22.64 -61.99
N ARG A 440 4.51 22.62 -62.99
CA ARG A 440 3.11 23.03 -62.82
C ARG A 440 2.32 22.13 -61.87
N ALA A 441 2.54 20.83 -61.93
CA ALA A 441 1.91 19.88 -61.03
C ALA A 441 2.39 20.16 -59.57
N GLU A 442 3.71 20.29 -59.35
CA GLU A 442 4.30 20.64 -58.06
C GLU A 442 3.76 21.99 -57.53
N GLN A 443 3.66 23.01 -58.42
CA GLN A 443 3.10 24.33 -58.03
C GLN A 443 1.66 24.19 -57.56
N ASN A 444 0.81 23.43 -58.28
CA ASN A 444 -0.58 23.26 -57.91
C ASN A 444 -0.71 22.51 -56.58
N GLU A 445 0.05 21.42 -56.37
CA GLU A 445 0.07 20.67 -55.09
C GLU A 445 0.48 21.58 -53.92
N LEU A 446 1.54 22.35 -54.09
CA LEU A 446 2.03 23.28 -53.05
C LEU A 446 1.08 24.46 -52.81
N ALA A 447 0.40 24.95 -53.84
CA ALA A 447 -0.63 25.98 -53.70
C ALA A 447 -1.83 25.47 -52.92
N GLU A 448 -2.30 24.26 -53.19
CA GLU A 448 -3.35 23.60 -52.37
C GLU A 448 -2.89 23.37 -50.92
N GLU A 449 -1.63 22.96 -50.71
CA GLU A 449 -1.05 22.81 -49.39
C GLU A 449 -0.98 24.14 -48.65
N ARG A 450 -0.49 25.22 -49.32
CA ARG A 450 -0.49 26.57 -48.75
C ARG A 450 -1.88 26.98 -48.27
N ASP A 451 -2.89 26.84 -49.14
CA ASP A 451 -4.25 27.27 -48.82
C ASP A 451 -4.81 26.49 -47.64
N LYS A 452 -4.50 25.17 -47.54
CA LYS A 452 -4.87 24.33 -46.38
C LYS A 452 -4.16 24.81 -45.10
N LEU A 453 -2.86 25.10 -45.14
CA LEU A 453 -2.06 25.55 -44.01
C LEU A 453 -2.55 26.92 -43.50
N GLU A 454 -2.74 27.91 -44.43
CA GLU A 454 -3.27 29.23 -44.09
C GLU A 454 -4.66 29.13 -43.46
N LEU A 455 -5.53 28.28 -44.01
CA LEU A 455 -6.87 28.03 -43.50
C LEU A 455 -6.87 27.48 -42.07
N ILE A 456 -5.91 26.61 -41.74
CA ILE A 456 -5.77 26.05 -40.38
C ILE A 456 -5.17 27.07 -39.44
N LEU A 457 -4.10 27.77 -39.87
CA LEU A 457 -3.42 28.81 -39.08
C LEU A 457 -4.32 30.00 -38.78
N GLY A 458 -5.22 30.36 -39.70
CA GLY A 458 -6.18 31.46 -39.58
C GLY A 458 -7.38 31.17 -38.68
N SER A 459 -7.53 29.91 -38.15
CA SER A 459 -8.70 29.55 -37.35
C SER A 459 -8.33 28.65 -36.17
N GLU A 460 -8.47 29.20 -34.96
CA GLU A 460 -8.25 28.40 -33.72
C GLU A 460 -9.14 27.13 -33.65
N ARG A 461 -10.36 27.22 -34.14
CA ARG A 461 -11.27 26.04 -34.17
C ARG A 461 -10.72 24.93 -35.05
N ARG A 462 -10.17 25.28 -36.22
CA ARG A 462 -9.57 24.29 -37.13
C ARG A 462 -8.29 23.70 -36.56
N LEU A 463 -7.48 24.54 -35.93
CA LEU A 463 -6.28 24.09 -35.22
C LEU A 463 -6.62 23.11 -34.09
N ASN A 464 -7.61 23.43 -33.28
CA ASN A 464 -8.07 22.53 -32.23
C ASN A 464 -8.64 21.20 -32.78
N THR A 465 -9.34 21.24 -33.94
CA THR A 465 -9.81 20.03 -34.62
C THR A 465 -8.66 19.16 -35.10
N LEU A 466 -7.61 19.78 -35.67
CA LEU A 466 -6.39 19.07 -36.08
C LEU A 466 -5.69 18.45 -34.86
N LEU A 467 -5.49 19.23 -33.78
CA LEU A 467 -4.91 18.75 -32.54
C LEU A 467 -5.66 17.55 -31.98
N LYS A 468 -6.98 17.63 -31.89
CA LYS A 468 -7.82 16.52 -31.42
C LYS A 468 -7.63 15.26 -32.28
N LYS A 469 -7.63 15.42 -33.60
CA LYS A 469 -7.42 14.29 -34.52
C LYS A 469 -6.05 13.64 -34.32
N GLU A 470 -4.99 14.43 -34.17
CA GLU A 470 -3.63 13.92 -33.94
C GLU A 470 -3.52 13.21 -32.59
N LEU A 471 -4.07 13.80 -31.51
CA LEU A 471 -4.09 13.20 -30.18
C LEU A 471 -4.77 11.83 -30.17
N LEU A 472 -5.95 11.73 -30.80
CA LEU A 472 -6.69 10.48 -30.86
C LEU A 472 -5.97 9.42 -31.71
N ALA A 473 -5.35 9.83 -32.81
CA ALA A 473 -4.55 8.93 -33.65
C ALA A 473 -3.31 8.41 -32.89
N ASP A 474 -2.63 9.27 -32.12
CA ASP A 474 -1.49 8.88 -31.31
C ASP A 474 -1.91 7.97 -30.14
N ALA A 475 -3.08 8.23 -29.51
CA ALA A 475 -3.64 7.38 -28.48
C ALA A 475 -3.97 5.97 -28.99
N GLU A 476 -4.49 5.86 -30.21
CA GLU A 476 -4.77 4.56 -30.85
C GLU A 476 -3.47 3.83 -31.21
N LYS A 477 -2.49 4.54 -31.76
CA LYS A 477 -1.23 3.93 -32.22
C LYS A 477 -0.31 3.48 -31.08
N TYR A 478 -0.24 4.24 -30.00
CA TYR A 478 0.74 4.06 -28.91
C TYR A 478 0.12 3.68 -27.57
N GLY A 479 -1.18 3.86 -27.41
CA GLY A 479 -1.90 3.53 -26.18
C GLY A 479 -2.22 2.04 -26.07
N ASP A 480 -2.38 1.61 -24.84
CA ASP A 480 -2.77 0.25 -24.45
C ASP A 480 -3.90 0.30 -23.41
N ASP A 481 -4.35 -0.87 -22.96
CA ASP A 481 -5.36 -0.96 -21.94
C ASP A 481 -4.76 -0.65 -20.55
N ARG A 482 -5.62 -0.23 -19.61
CA ARG A 482 -5.25 0.00 -18.22
C ARG A 482 -4.69 -1.27 -17.60
N ARG A 483 -3.58 -1.16 -16.88
CA ARG A 483 -2.93 -2.26 -16.17
C ARG A 483 -3.37 -2.35 -14.71
N THR A 484 -3.51 -1.21 -14.05
CA THR A 484 -3.81 -1.13 -12.62
C THR A 484 -5.30 -0.86 -12.42
N PRO A 485 -6.13 -1.87 -12.04
CA PRO A 485 -7.56 -1.68 -11.82
C PRO A 485 -7.80 -0.85 -10.55
N LEU A 486 -8.92 -0.10 -10.55
CA LEU A 486 -9.41 0.59 -9.36
C LEU A 486 -10.50 -0.28 -8.73
N VAL A 487 -10.29 -0.68 -7.49
CA VAL A 487 -11.18 -1.62 -6.77
C VAL A 487 -11.43 -1.11 -5.36
N GLU A 488 -12.67 -1.16 -4.91
CA GLU A 488 -12.99 -0.89 -3.52
C GLU A 488 -12.70 -2.14 -2.67
N ARG A 489 -11.87 -1.98 -1.65
CA ARG A 489 -11.48 -3.04 -0.72
C ARG A 489 -11.63 -2.56 0.73
N ALA A 490 -11.96 -3.48 1.63
CA ALA A 490 -11.92 -3.22 3.05
C ALA A 490 -10.50 -2.83 3.51
N THR A 491 -10.43 -1.99 4.54
CA THR A 491 -9.14 -1.60 5.14
C THR A 491 -8.45 -2.83 5.72
N ALA A 492 -7.17 -2.98 5.43
CA ALA A 492 -6.35 -4.03 6.00
C ALA A 492 -6.19 -3.83 7.52
N VAL A 493 -6.40 -4.90 8.28
CA VAL A 493 -6.31 -4.89 9.75
C VAL A 493 -5.29 -5.94 10.18
N ALA A 494 -4.30 -5.52 10.97
CA ALA A 494 -3.37 -6.47 11.56
C ALA A 494 -4.10 -7.30 12.62
N LEU A 495 -4.03 -8.63 12.49
CA LEU A 495 -4.57 -9.55 13.49
C LEU A 495 -3.84 -9.34 14.83
N THR A 496 -4.60 -9.38 15.91
CA THR A 496 -4.03 -9.37 17.26
C THR A 496 -3.32 -10.69 17.56
N GLU A 497 -2.40 -10.72 18.52
CA GLU A 497 -1.70 -11.96 18.92
C GLU A 497 -2.67 -13.09 19.30
N LYS A 498 -3.86 -12.75 19.78
CA LYS A 498 -4.92 -13.72 20.12
C LYS A 498 -5.57 -14.36 18.87
N GLU A 499 -5.77 -13.59 17.83
CA GLU A 499 -6.38 -14.05 16.58
C GLU A 499 -5.41 -14.87 15.73
N LEU A 500 -4.11 -14.68 15.93
CA LEU A 500 -3.06 -15.40 15.23
C LEU A 500 -2.86 -16.84 15.78
N VAL A 501 -3.32 -17.14 17.01
CA VAL A 501 -3.20 -18.46 17.62
C VAL A 501 -4.36 -19.35 17.16
N PRO A 502 -4.10 -20.57 16.60
CA PRO A 502 -5.15 -21.52 16.25
C PRO A 502 -6.04 -21.82 17.45
N SER A 503 -7.36 -21.73 17.28
CA SER A 503 -8.32 -22.04 18.34
C SER A 503 -8.57 -23.55 18.44
N GLU A 504 -7.64 -24.28 19.09
CA GLU A 504 -7.78 -25.71 19.36
C GLU A 504 -8.37 -25.95 20.76
N PRO A 505 -9.23 -26.99 20.97
CA PRO A 505 -9.66 -27.35 22.31
C PRO A 505 -8.48 -27.82 23.17
N VAL A 506 -8.40 -27.31 24.39
CA VAL A 506 -7.35 -27.67 25.36
C VAL A 506 -7.92 -27.86 26.74
N THR A 507 -7.31 -28.76 27.50
CA THR A 507 -7.55 -28.96 28.92
C THR A 507 -6.33 -28.46 29.69
N VAL A 508 -6.49 -27.39 30.44
CA VAL A 508 -5.43 -26.91 31.37
C VAL A 508 -5.56 -27.63 32.69
N ILE A 509 -4.46 -28.14 33.23
CA ILE A 509 -4.42 -28.98 34.41
C ILE A 509 -3.51 -28.36 35.45
N LEU A 510 -4.01 -28.25 36.68
CA LEU A 510 -3.29 -27.69 37.84
C LEU A 510 -3.11 -28.79 38.88
N SER A 511 -1.89 -28.95 39.38
CA SER A 511 -1.57 -29.86 40.46
C SER A 511 -1.64 -29.20 41.84
N ASP A 512 -1.70 -29.98 42.89
CA ASP A 512 -1.78 -29.54 44.29
C ASP A 512 -0.59 -28.66 44.72
N LYS A 513 0.60 -28.94 44.18
CA LYS A 513 1.80 -28.10 44.41
C LYS A 513 1.98 -26.92 43.43
N GLY A 514 0.92 -26.59 42.65
CA GLY A 514 0.93 -25.43 41.74
C GLY A 514 1.73 -25.62 40.45
N TRP A 515 1.82 -26.88 39.95
CA TRP A 515 2.36 -27.16 38.62
C TRP A 515 1.24 -27.12 37.61
N VAL A 516 1.50 -26.51 36.43
CA VAL A 516 0.54 -26.32 35.35
C VAL A 516 1.04 -26.92 34.05
N ARG A 517 0.11 -27.50 33.28
CA ARG A 517 0.32 -28.03 31.92
C ARG A 517 -0.97 -28.01 31.12
N ALA A 518 -0.88 -28.13 29.80
CA ALA A 518 -2.04 -28.16 28.91
C ALA A 518 -2.03 -29.42 28.05
N ALA A 519 -3.16 -30.11 28.00
CA ALA A 519 -3.41 -31.24 27.12
C ALA A 519 -4.25 -30.83 25.93
N LYS A 520 -4.07 -31.46 24.77
CA LYS A 520 -4.92 -31.27 23.58
C LYS A 520 -6.24 -32.04 23.77
N GLY A 521 -7.34 -31.37 23.38
CA GLY A 521 -8.69 -31.93 23.51
C GLY A 521 -9.29 -31.79 24.89
N HIS A 522 -10.55 -32.26 25.04
CA HIS A 522 -11.29 -32.28 26.30
C HIS A 522 -11.45 -33.70 26.84
N ASP A 523 -11.18 -34.73 26.03
CA ASP A 523 -11.27 -36.14 26.41
C ASP A 523 -9.92 -36.64 26.98
N VAL A 524 -9.52 -36.06 28.11
CA VAL A 524 -8.23 -36.39 28.76
C VAL A 524 -8.48 -36.97 30.13
N ASP A 525 -7.93 -38.16 30.40
CA ASP A 525 -7.89 -38.73 31.77
C ASP A 525 -6.86 -37.95 32.60
N VAL A 526 -7.33 -36.86 33.22
CA VAL A 526 -6.50 -35.95 34.00
C VAL A 526 -5.95 -36.56 35.29
N GLU A 527 -6.66 -37.52 35.90
CA GLU A 527 -6.25 -38.19 37.13
C GLU A 527 -5.19 -39.26 36.86
N GLY A 528 -5.28 -39.93 35.70
CA GLY A 528 -4.33 -40.95 35.27
C GLY A 528 -3.00 -40.41 34.76
N LEU A 529 -2.85 -39.10 34.67
CA LEU A 529 -1.58 -38.50 34.24
C LEU A 529 -0.47 -38.62 35.30
N SER A 530 0.77 -38.71 34.85
CA SER A 530 1.95 -38.72 35.73
C SER A 530 2.18 -37.37 36.39
N TYR A 531 2.21 -37.33 37.73
CA TYR A 531 2.55 -36.15 38.54
C TYR A 531 3.92 -36.31 39.18
N LYS A 532 4.53 -35.24 39.67
CA LYS A 532 5.80 -35.31 40.43
C LYS A 532 5.64 -36.10 41.73
N ALA A 533 6.73 -36.66 42.25
CA ALA A 533 6.73 -37.38 43.50
C ALA A 533 6.19 -36.50 44.64
N GLY A 534 5.11 -36.95 45.26
CA GLY A 534 4.41 -36.25 46.34
C GLY A 534 3.56 -35.07 45.90
N ASP A 535 3.20 -34.97 44.57
CA ASP A 535 2.23 -34.04 44.01
C ASP A 535 1.04 -34.82 43.41
N ASN A 536 -0.13 -34.24 43.38
CA ASN A 536 -1.34 -34.87 42.90
C ASN A 536 -2.15 -33.90 42.02
N TYR A 537 -3.13 -34.45 41.30
CA TYR A 537 -4.14 -33.67 40.64
C TYR A 537 -4.92 -32.80 41.62
N LEU A 538 -5.10 -31.50 41.29
CA LEU A 538 -5.94 -30.59 42.06
C LEU A 538 -7.21 -30.22 41.29
N THR A 539 -7.08 -29.66 40.09
CA THR A 539 -8.22 -29.23 39.25
C THR A 539 -7.82 -29.10 37.81
N HIS A 540 -8.80 -29.02 36.94
CA HIS A 540 -8.62 -28.70 35.52
C HIS A 540 -9.70 -27.74 35.01
N ALA A 541 -9.46 -27.14 33.86
CA ALA A 541 -10.45 -26.32 33.16
C ALA A 541 -10.38 -26.60 31.66
N PHE A 542 -11.54 -26.70 31.04
CA PHE A 542 -11.69 -26.82 29.59
C PHE A 542 -11.74 -25.47 28.93
N GLY A 543 -11.08 -25.33 27.78
CA GLY A 543 -11.06 -24.09 27.02
C GLY A 543 -10.43 -24.28 25.66
N ARG A 544 -9.97 -23.17 25.08
CA ARG A 544 -9.29 -23.15 23.80
C ARG A 544 -7.87 -22.58 23.92
N SER A 545 -6.99 -22.97 23.02
CA SER A 545 -5.58 -22.57 23.03
C SER A 545 -5.37 -21.04 22.97
N ASN A 546 -6.28 -20.30 22.35
CA ASN A 546 -6.26 -18.84 22.22
C ASN A 546 -6.94 -18.10 23.39
N GLN A 547 -7.39 -18.84 24.44
CA GLN A 547 -7.96 -18.26 25.66
C GLN A 547 -6.89 -18.14 26.76
N GLN A 548 -7.19 -17.33 27.76
CA GLN A 548 -6.37 -17.23 28.95
C GLN A 548 -6.79 -18.26 30.00
N ALA A 549 -5.84 -18.92 30.63
CA ALA A 549 -6.09 -19.70 31.84
C ALA A 549 -5.93 -18.77 33.04
N VAL A 550 -6.98 -18.64 33.87
CA VAL A 550 -7.00 -17.78 35.05
C VAL A 550 -6.85 -18.62 36.30
N PHE A 551 -5.88 -18.29 37.11
CA PHE A 551 -5.54 -18.95 38.38
C PHE A 551 -5.95 -18.05 39.55
N LEU A 552 -6.75 -18.57 40.48
CA LEU A 552 -7.18 -17.84 41.67
C LEU A 552 -6.44 -18.38 42.90
N SER A 553 -5.77 -17.48 43.59
CA SER A 553 -4.96 -17.83 44.79
C SER A 553 -5.77 -17.82 46.08
N SER A 554 -5.18 -18.43 47.13
CA SER A 554 -5.70 -18.42 48.49
C SER A 554 -5.89 -17.03 49.07
N PHE A 555 -5.17 -16.02 48.55
CA PHE A 555 -5.27 -14.61 49.00
C PHE A 555 -6.31 -13.79 48.19
N GLY A 556 -7.07 -14.45 47.29
CA GLY A 556 -8.09 -13.80 46.46
C GLY A 556 -7.51 -12.95 45.34
N ARG A 557 -6.31 -13.29 44.88
CA ARG A 557 -5.68 -12.67 43.72
C ARG A 557 -5.82 -13.58 42.49
N THR A 558 -5.97 -12.99 41.33
CA THR A 558 -5.99 -13.70 40.06
C THR A 558 -4.72 -13.45 39.28
N TYR A 559 -4.27 -14.49 38.60
CA TYR A 559 -3.12 -14.54 37.71
C TYR A 559 -3.56 -15.15 36.40
N SER A 560 -3.00 -14.73 35.25
CA SER A 560 -3.44 -15.25 33.98
C SER A 560 -2.25 -15.59 33.07
N LEU A 561 -2.37 -16.69 32.31
CA LEU A 561 -1.42 -17.11 31.30
C LEU A 561 -2.19 -17.48 30.02
N GLU A 562 -1.64 -17.15 28.87
CA GLU A 562 -2.16 -17.63 27.58
C GLU A 562 -2.04 -19.15 27.53
N ALA A 563 -3.15 -19.88 27.26
CA ALA A 563 -3.19 -21.33 27.33
C ALA A 563 -2.19 -21.99 26.36
N HIS A 564 -1.94 -21.40 25.18
CA HIS A 564 -0.97 -21.90 24.22
C HIS A 564 0.50 -21.81 24.68
N THR A 565 0.79 -20.99 25.70
CA THR A 565 2.15 -20.82 26.25
C THR A 565 2.48 -21.87 27.32
N LEU A 566 1.48 -22.65 27.75
CA LEU A 566 1.64 -23.66 28.78
C LEU A 566 2.36 -24.90 28.22
N PRO A 567 3.21 -25.58 29.05
CA PRO A 567 3.87 -26.80 28.63
C PRO A 567 2.87 -27.92 28.34
N SER A 568 3.21 -28.76 27.36
CA SER A 568 2.39 -29.92 27.00
C SER A 568 2.23 -30.89 28.16
N ALA A 569 1.05 -31.51 28.29
CA ALA A 569 0.76 -32.54 29.27
C ALA A 569 1.59 -33.85 29.13
N ARG A 570 2.37 -33.97 28.03
CA ARG A 570 3.40 -35.01 27.88
C ARG A 570 4.58 -34.83 28.87
N SER A 571 4.76 -33.62 29.37
CA SER A 571 5.72 -33.26 30.42
C SER A 571 5.03 -33.25 31.77
N GLN A 572 5.81 -33.12 32.85
CA GLN A 572 5.26 -32.92 34.22
C GLN A 572 4.76 -31.47 34.46
N GLY A 573 4.84 -30.60 33.46
CA GLY A 573 4.45 -29.19 33.57
C GLY A 573 5.55 -28.30 34.13
N GLU A 574 5.17 -27.09 34.48
CA GLU A 574 6.03 -26.09 35.10
C GLU A 574 5.40 -25.49 36.36
N PRO A 575 6.20 -25.04 37.34
CA PRO A 575 5.65 -24.43 38.54
C PRO A 575 5.19 -23.00 38.27
N LEU A 576 4.01 -22.63 38.75
CA LEU A 576 3.45 -21.28 38.63
C LEU A 576 4.30 -20.21 39.32
N THR A 577 5.08 -20.59 40.34
CA THR A 577 6.06 -19.67 41.01
C THR A 577 7.16 -19.17 40.07
N GLY A 578 7.43 -19.88 38.96
CA GLY A 578 8.35 -19.40 37.90
C GLY A 578 7.73 -18.36 36.97
N ARG A 579 6.41 -18.29 36.93
CA ARG A 579 5.65 -17.35 36.08
C ARG A 579 5.12 -16.14 36.85
N PHE A 580 4.75 -16.32 38.13
CA PHE A 580 4.09 -15.34 38.97
C PHE A 580 4.91 -15.02 40.23
N ALA A 581 4.81 -13.79 40.71
CA ALA A 581 5.36 -13.38 41.99
C ALA A 581 4.32 -13.60 43.09
N LEU A 582 4.16 -14.87 43.55
CA LEU A 582 3.27 -15.19 44.64
C LEU A 582 3.79 -14.69 45.98
N GLY A 583 2.90 -14.22 46.86
CA GLY A 583 3.23 -13.81 48.22
C GLY A 583 3.69 -14.98 49.09
N ALA A 584 4.34 -14.70 50.23
CA ALA A 584 4.75 -15.73 51.19
C ALA A 584 3.51 -16.44 51.73
N GLY A 585 3.44 -17.77 51.53
CA GLY A 585 2.29 -18.61 51.92
C GLY A 585 1.06 -18.49 51.00
N GLU A 586 1.17 -17.79 49.90
CA GLU A 586 0.11 -17.74 48.87
C GLU A 586 0.18 -18.98 47.97
N GLU A 587 -0.92 -19.66 47.82
CA GLU A 587 -1.06 -20.86 47.01
C GLU A 587 -2.15 -20.66 45.95
N VAL A 588 -1.95 -21.19 44.75
CA VAL A 588 -3.01 -21.24 43.74
C VAL A 588 -3.94 -22.39 44.02
N ARG A 589 -5.24 -22.10 44.13
CA ARG A 589 -6.26 -23.09 44.53
C ARG A 589 -7.28 -23.42 43.43
N HIS A 590 -7.57 -22.49 42.56
CA HIS A 590 -8.59 -22.63 41.53
C HIS A 590 -8.10 -22.22 40.17
N LEU A 591 -8.64 -22.83 39.15
CA LEU A 591 -8.36 -22.60 37.74
C LEU A 591 -9.67 -22.41 36.98
N VAL A 592 -9.74 -21.38 36.14
CA VAL A 592 -10.91 -21.07 35.33
C VAL A 592 -10.47 -20.76 33.90
N MET A 593 -11.22 -21.23 32.94
CA MET A 593 -11.19 -20.81 31.55
C MET A 593 -12.60 -20.44 31.08
N GLY A 594 -12.74 -19.41 30.27
CA GLY A 594 -14.04 -18.94 29.82
C GLY A 594 -13.92 -18.00 28.63
N ASN A 595 -15.04 -17.44 28.17
CA ASN A 595 -15.13 -16.45 27.11
C ASN A 595 -15.34 -15.06 27.69
N GLU A 596 -15.01 -14.05 26.90
CA GLU A 596 -15.26 -12.65 27.25
C GLU A 596 -16.74 -12.41 27.57
N GLY A 597 -17.01 -11.62 28.61
CA GLY A 597 -18.36 -11.30 29.06
C GLY A 597 -19.08 -12.40 29.86
N GLU A 598 -18.57 -13.63 29.96
CA GLU A 598 -19.22 -14.67 30.75
C GLU A 598 -19.27 -14.32 32.25
N PRO A 599 -20.44 -14.42 32.92
CA PRO A 599 -20.58 -14.08 34.32
C PRO A 599 -20.16 -15.24 35.25
N TYR A 600 -19.47 -14.88 36.35
CA TYR A 600 -19.01 -15.82 37.38
C TYR A 600 -19.41 -15.33 38.77
N LEU A 601 -19.80 -16.26 39.61
CA LEU A 601 -19.94 -16.06 41.05
C LEU A 601 -18.58 -16.25 41.72
N ILE A 602 -18.10 -15.22 42.40
CA ILE A 602 -16.90 -15.23 43.23
C ILE A 602 -17.33 -15.16 44.70
N ALA A 603 -16.85 -16.08 45.50
CA ALA A 603 -17.28 -16.21 46.88
C ALA A 603 -16.13 -16.58 47.84
N SER A 604 -16.30 -16.22 49.11
CA SER A 604 -15.49 -16.72 50.24
C SER A 604 -16.35 -17.58 51.17
N ASP A 605 -15.74 -18.54 51.82
CA ASP A 605 -16.41 -19.36 52.81
C ASP A 605 -16.85 -18.60 54.05
N ALA A 606 -16.41 -17.33 54.20
CA ALA A 606 -16.95 -16.39 55.18
C ALA A 606 -18.40 -15.96 54.86
N GLY A 607 -19.00 -16.47 53.78
CA GLY A 607 -20.37 -16.19 53.38
C GLY A 607 -20.54 -14.84 52.64
N TYR A 608 -19.54 -14.37 51.95
CA TYR A 608 -19.58 -13.17 51.08
C TYR A 608 -19.30 -13.55 49.65
N GLY A 609 -19.93 -12.85 48.70
CA GLY A 609 -19.68 -13.02 47.29
C GLY A 609 -20.25 -11.92 46.43
N PHE A 610 -19.93 -11.97 45.15
CA PHE A 610 -20.38 -11.04 44.11
C PHE A 610 -20.31 -11.70 42.73
N VAL A 611 -20.93 -11.08 41.77
CA VAL A 611 -20.85 -11.46 40.35
C VAL A 611 -19.80 -10.60 39.65
N CYS A 612 -18.98 -11.22 38.82
CA CYS A 612 -18.07 -10.47 37.93
C CYS A 612 -18.06 -11.15 36.53
N THR A 613 -17.51 -10.48 35.53
CA THR A 613 -17.28 -11.06 34.22
C THR A 613 -15.95 -11.81 34.16
N TYR A 614 -15.80 -12.73 33.20
CA TYR A 614 -14.52 -13.41 32.97
C TYR A 614 -13.37 -12.42 32.76
N ASP A 615 -13.63 -11.30 32.06
CA ASP A 615 -12.65 -10.24 31.83
C ASP A 615 -12.14 -9.59 33.14
N ASP A 616 -13.00 -9.53 34.14
CA ASP A 616 -12.63 -9.05 35.47
C ASP A 616 -11.67 -9.99 36.19
N LEU A 617 -11.67 -11.27 35.85
CA LEU A 617 -10.76 -12.27 36.41
C LEU A 617 -9.35 -12.15 35.84
N ILE A 618 -9.17 -11.58 34.63
CA ILE A 618 -7.89 -11.53 33.95
C ILE A 618 -6.91 -10.59 34.65
N GLY A 619 -5.79 -11.14 35.10
CA GLY A 619 -4.69 -10.41 35.71
C GLY A 619 -3.52 -10.20 34.75
N LYS A 620 -3.25 -8.98 34.32
CA LYS A 620 -2.19 -8.67 33.33
C LYS A 620 -0.76 -8.62 33.90
N ASN A 621 -0.60 -8.58 35.23
CA ASN A 621 0.69 -8.40 35.89
C ASN A 621 1.17 -9.66 36.59
N LYS A 622 2.48 -9.90 36.66
CA LYS A 622 3.09 -11.03 37.39
C LYS A 622 2.76 -11.02 38.89
N ASN A 623 2.45 -9.87 39.47
CA ASN A 623 2.04 -9.72 40.89
C ASN A 623 0.55 -10.02 41.10
N GLY A 624 -0.17 -10.45 40.09
CA GLY A 624 -1.61 -10.72 40.09
C GLY A 624 -2.48 -9.47 40.30
N LYS A 625 -3.80 -9.67 40.06
CA LYS A 625 -4.85 -8.67 40.27
C LYS A 625 -5.63 -9.02 41.55
N ALA A 626 -5.76 -8.10 42.48
CA ALA A 626 -6.63 -8.29 43.67
C ALA A 626 -8.08 -8.33 43.20
N LEU A 627 -8.72 -9.49 43.32
CA LEU A 627 -10.11 -9.75 42.93
C LEU A 627 -11.02 -9.81 44.14
N LEU A 628 -10.80 -10.79 45.05
CA LEU A 628 -11.61 -11.04 46.22
C LEU A 628 -10.89 -10.59 47.51
N THR A 629 -11.53 -9.73 48.30
CA THR A 629 -11.08 -9.40 49.62
C THR A 629 -11.57 -10.49 50.60
N VAL A 630 -10.67 -11.39 50.98
CA VAL A 630 -10.99 -12.50 51.88
C VAL A 630 -11.03 -12.01 53.32
N PRO A 631 -12.17 -12.19 54.06
CA PRO A 631 -12.24 -11.86 55.48
C PRO A 631 -11.27 -12.70 56.33
N GLU A 632 -10.85 -12.17 57.48
CA GLU A 632 -9.97 -12.89 58.40
C GLU A 632 -10.56 -14.25 58.82
N GLY A 633 -9.80 -15.30 58.71
CA GLY A 633 -10.22 -16.67 58.92
C GLY A 633 -11.05 -17.30 57.77
N GLY A 634 -11.31 -16.56 56.70
CA GLY A 634 -12.00 -17.05 55.53
C GLY A 634 -11.06 -17.67 54.50
N LEU A 635 -11.61 -18.50 53.60
CA LEU A 635 -10.94 -19.09 52.43
C LEU A 635 -11.69 -18.72 51.18
N VAL A 636 -10.96 -18.69 50.06
CA VAL A 636 -11.52 -18.51 48.72
C VAL A 636 -12.26 -19.77 48.28
N MET A 637 -13.42 -19.61 47.67
CA MET A 637 -14.17 -20.73 47.10
C MET A 637 -13.95 -20.78 45.56
N ALA A 638 -14.20 -21.97 44.98
CA ALA A 638 -14.10 -22.15 43.54
C ALA A 638 -15.06 -21.20 42.79
N PRO A 639 -14.59 -20.43 41.82
CA PRO A 639 -15.48 -19.65 40.96
C PRO A 639 -16.52 -20.53 40.27
N GLN A 640 -17.77 -20.04 40.21
CA GLN A 640 -18.86 -20.75 39.59
C GLN A 640 -19.37 -19.98 38.37
N LYS A 641 -19.44 -20.61 37.21
CA LYS A 641 -20.03 -20.03 36.02
C LYS A 641 -21.54 -19.82 36.19
N ILE A 642 -22.06 -18.70 35.82
CA ILE A 642 -23.49 -18.37 35.86
C ILE A 642 -24.04 -18.53 34.45
N GLY A 643 -25.12 -19.29 34.29
CA GLY A 643 -25.79 -19.48 33.01
C GLY A 643 -26.61 -18.25 32.61
N SER A 644 -27.51 -17.86 33.53
CA SER A 644 -28.37 -16.68 33.37
C SER A 644 -28.48 -15.90 34.68
N PRO A 645 -27.90 -14.73 34.85
CA PRO A 645 -27.99 -13.94 36.08
C PRO A 645 -29.44 -13.60 36.48
N GLU A 646 -30.37 -13.54 35.53
CA GLU A 646 -31.76 -13.18 35.78
C GLU A 646 -32.60 -14.34 36.31
N THR A 647 -32.27 -15.59 35.96
CA THR A 647 -33.07 -16.76 36.26
C THR A 647 -32.41 -17.70 37.24
N ASP A 648 -31.09 -17.74 37.35
CA ASP A 648 -30.34 -18.64 38.18
C ASP A 648 -30.45 -18.26 39.67
N LEU A 649 -30.33 -19.30 40.53
CA LEU A 649 -30.34 -19.14 41.97
C LEU A 649 -28.93 -19.32 42.53
N CYS A 650 -28.56 -18.52 43.49
CA CYS A 650 -27.39 -18.77 44.33
C CYS A 650 -27.77 -19.65 45.55
N MET A 651 -27.12 -20.76 45.74
CA MET A 651 -27.24 -21.61 46.90
C MET A 651 -26.01 -21.48 47.81
N ALA A 652 -26.22 -21.28 49.08
CA ALA A 652 -25.16 -21.28 50.08
C ALA A 652 -25.50 -22.26 51.22
N ILE A 653 -24.55 -23.15 51.55
CA ILE A 653 -24.71 -24.15 52.62
C ILE A 653 -23.57 -23.98 53.63
N SER A 654 -23.90 -23.88 54.92
CA SER A 654 -22.86 -23.83 55.99
C SER A 654 -22.55 -25.22 56.55
N ASN A 655 -21.40 -25.39 57.22
CA ASN A 655 -20.99 -26.60 57.92
C ASN A 655 -21.91 -26.94 59.09
N GLU A 656 -22.78 -26.03 59.51
CA GLU A 656 -23.85 -26.25 60.48
C GLU A 656 -25.16 -26.79 59.85
N GLY A 657 -25.10 -27.11 58.55
CA GLY A 657 -26.25 -27.62 57.80
C GLY A 657 -27.35 -26.61 57.59
N ARG A 658 -27.01 -25.35 57.45
CA ARG A 658 -27.95 -24.31 57.05
C ARG A 658 -27.83 -24.00 55.57
N MET A 659 -28.93 -24.02 54.87
CA MET A 659 -29.04 -23.77 53.43
C MET A 659 -29.90 -22.55 53.17
N LEU A 660 -29.47 -21.73 52.24
CA LEU A 660 -30.19 -20.57 51.73
C LEU A 660 -30.08 -20.50 50.23
N LEU A 661 -31.21 -20.34 49.57
CA LEU A 661 -31.31 -20.05 48.15
C LEU A 661 -31.89 -18.65 47.92
N PHE A 662 -31.33 -17.89 46.97
CA PHE A 662 -31.83 -16.58 46.61
C PHE A 662 -31.51 -16.30 45.13
N PRO A 663 -32.23 -15.35 44.45
CA PRO A 663 -31.97 -15.01 43.05
C PRO A 663 -30.58 -14.42 42.84
N MET A 664 -29.88 -14.87 41.78
CA MET A 664 -28.52 -14.42 41.46
C MET A 664 -28.43 -12.93 41.21
N ASN A 665 -29.44 -12.31 40.58
CA ASN A 665 -29.53 -10.90 40.30
C ASN A 665 -29.56 -9.97 41.54
N THR A 666 -29.73 -10.55 42.75
CA THR A 666 -29.63 -9.80 44.01
C THR A 666 -28.17 -9.54 44.46
N LEU A 667 -27.22 -10.23 43.84
CA LEU A 667 -25.79 -9.97 44.07
C LEU A 667 -25.30 -8.78 43.27
N PRO A 668 -24.39 -7.95 43.81
CA PRO A 668 -23.79 -6.87 43.07
C PRO A 668 -22.83 -7.41 42.01
N VAL A 669 -22.78 -6.72 40.86
CA VAL A 669 -21.75 -6.95 39.83
C VAL A 669 -20.57 -6.05 40.18
N LEU A 670 -19.40 -6.64 40.49
CA LEU A 670 -18.21 -5.94 40.95
C LEU A 670 -16.95 -6.47 40.22
N GLY A 671 -16.09 -5.61 39.75
CA GLY A 671 -14.79 -5.99 39.22
C GLY A 671 -13.75 -6.40 40.28
N LYS A 672 -14.01 -6.12 41.58
CA LYS A 672 -13.20 -6.52 42.76
C LYS A 672 -13.90 -6.17 44.05
N GLY A 673 -13.57 -6.84 45.14
CA GLY A 673 -14.01 -6.46 46.50
C GLY A 673 -14.33 -7.64 47.41
N LYS A 674 -14.98 -7.39 48.52
CA LYS A 674 -15.46 -8.40 49.45
C LYS A 674 -16.79 -9.02 49.03
N GLY A 675 -17.58 -8.25 48.24
CA GLY A 675 -18.95 -8.60 47.93
C GLY A 675 -19.94 -8.41 49.07
N ASN A 676 -21.15 -8.89 48.86
CA ASN A 676 -22.25 -8.87 49.81
C ASN A 676 -22.46 -10.25 50.47
N LYS A 677 -23.11 -10.24 51.64
CA LYS A 677 -23.42 -11.53 52.35
C LYS A 677 -24.30 -12.43 51.48
N LEU A 678 -23.87 -13.66 51.27
CA LEU A 678 -24.64 -14.77 50.69
C LEU A 678 -25.57 -15.35 51.76
N ILE A 679 -24.96 -15.72 52.91
CA ILE A 679 -25.65 -16.27 54.09
C ILE A 679 -25.09 -15.59 55.34
N SER A 680 -25.91 -15.44 56.39
CA SER A 680 -25.51 -14.79 57.62
C SER A 680 -24.72 -15.75 58.50
N ILE A 681 -23.42 -15.51 58.64
CA ILE A 681 -22.54 -16.16 59.61
C ILE A 681 -21.90 -15.10 60.48
N PRO A 682 -21.89 -15.23 61.81
CA PRO A 682 -21.21 -14.30 62.70
C PRO A 682 -19.69 -14.30 62.44
N SER A 683 -19.08 -13.11 62.32
CA SER A 683 -17.68 -13.00 62.00
C SER A 683 -16.72 -13.64 62.97
N ALA A 684 -17.07 -13.63 64.24
CA ALA A 684 -16.30 -14.31 65.29
C ALA A 684 -16.23 -15.84 65.08
N ARG A 685 -17.34 -16.45 64.62
CA ARG A 685 -17.39 -17.89 64.29
C ARG A 685 -16.64 -18.24 63.03
N VAL A 686 -16.64 -17.34 62.05
CA VAL A 686 -15.81 -17.49 60.84
C VAL A 686 -14.32 -17.47 61.22
N LYS A 687 -13.90 -16.48 62.00
CA LYS A 687 -12.51 -16.33 62.48
C LYS A 687 -12.03 -17.53 63.30
N ALA A 688 -12.91 -18.06 64.16
CA ALA A 688 -12.66 -19.28 64.97
C ALA A 688 -12.78 -20.58 64.17
N ARG A 689 -13.15 -20.52 62.87
CA ARG A 689 -13.44 -21.69 62.02
C ARG A 689 -14.52 -22.62 62.57
N GLU A 690 -15.41 -22.08 63.43
CA GLU A 690 -16.55 -22.83 63.95
C GLU A 690 -17.70 -22.97 63.00
N GLU A 691 -17.95 -21.88 62.22
CA GLU A 691 -19.01 -21.86 61.20
C GLU A 691 -18.51 -21.14 59.95
N PHE A 692 -18.67 -21.78 58.80
CA PHE A 692 -18.27 -21.28 57.50
C PHE A 692 -19.14 -21.94 56.41
N VAL A 693 -19.13 -21.35 55.18
CA VAL A 693 -19.81 -21.94 54.01
C VAL A 693 -18.98 -23.09 53.47
N VAL A 694 -19.61 -24.26 53.38
CA VAL A 694 -18.98 -25.45 52.75
C VAL A 694 -19.27 -25.54 51.28
N MET A 695 -20.39 -24.93 50.83
CA MET A 695 -20.81 -24.98 49.43
C MET A 695 -21.47 -23.65 49.01
N ALA A 696 -20.97 -23.05 47.96
CA ALA A 696 -21.66 -22.00 47.23
C ALA A 696 -21.76 -22.42 45.76
N ALA A 697 -22.99 -22.49 45.25
CA ALA A 697 -23.23 -23.01 43.91
C ALA A 697 -24.30 -22.19 43.16
N VAL A 698 -24.22 -22.19 41.85
CA VAL A 698 -25.20 -21.62 40.94
C VAL A 698 -26.17 -22.73 40.53
N ILE A 699 -27.44 -22.55 40.80
CA ILE A 699 -28.48 -23.50 40.45
C ILE A 699 -29.32 -22.91 39.31
N PRO A 700 -29.24 -23.46 38.11
CA PRO A 700 -30.09 -23.05 37.00
C PRO A 700 -31.58 -23.28 37.33
N GLN A 701 -32.42 -22.39 36.82
CA GLN A 701 -33.87 -22.49 37.08
C GLN A 701 -34.45 -23.84 36.64
N GLY A 702 -35.22 -24.46 37.54
CA GLY A 702 -35.94 -25.72 37.23
C GLY A 702 -35.11 -27.01 37.40
N GLN A 703 -33.87 -26.88 37.83
CA GLN A 703 -33.00 -28.09 38.10
C GLN A 703 -33.15 -28.60 39.51
N SER A 704 -32.94 -29.93 39.68
CA SER A 704 -32.91 -30.61 40.97
C SER A 704 -31.48 -30.62 41.51
N VAL A 705 -31.36 -30.64 42.85
CA VAL A 705 -30.07 -30.65 43.52
C VAL A 705 -30.00 -31.87 44.42
N THR A 706 -29.01 -32.73 44.24
CA THR A 706 -28.73 -33.85 45.11
C THR A 706 -27.57 -33.49 46.05
N LEU A 707 -27.86 -33.48 47.36
CA LEU A 707 -26.88 -33.23 48.42
C LEU A 707 -26.33 -34.58 48.93
N PHE A 708 -25.03 -34.67 49.14
CA PHE A 708 -24.35 -35.84 49.71
C PHE A 708 -23.72 -35.49 51.06
N ALA A 709 -23.88 -36.39 52.03
CA ALA A 709 -23.28 -36.28 53.37
C ALA A 709 -22.79 -37.65 53.79
N GLY A 710 -21.53 -37.98 53.53
CA GLY A 710 -20.96 -39.32 53.66
C GLY A 710 -21.71 -40.31 52.77
N LYS A 711 -22.34 -41.33 53.41
CA LYS A 711 -23.14 -42.35 52.69
C LYS A 711 -24.61 -41.98 52.46
N ARG A 712 -25.04 -40.80 52.93
CA ARG A 712 -26.41 -40.28 52.74
C ARG A 712 -26.52 -39.34 51.58
N LYS A 713 -27.63 -39.44 50.86
CA LYS A 713 -27.98 -38.48 49.79
C LYS A 713 -29.42 -37.97 49.97
N LEU A 714 -29.66 -36.75 49.51
CA LEU A 714 -30.97 -36.13 49.47
C LEU A 714 -31.12 -35.37 48.14
N THR A 715 -32.06 -35.79 47.32
CA THR A 715 -32.41 -35.07 46.10
C THR A 715 -33.54 -34.10 46.40
N LEU A 716 -33.31 -32.82 46.17
CA LEU A 716 -34.29 -31.74 46.31
C LEU A 716 -34.78 -31.35 44.91
N LYS A 717 -36.05 -31.56 44.66
CA LYS A 717 -36.72 -31.10 43.45
C LYS A 717 -36.92 -29.58 43.52
N PRO A 718 -37.24 -28.91 42.40
CA PRO A 718 -37.50 -27.47 42.40
C PRO A 718 -38.54 -27.01 43.44
N SER A 719 -39.62 -27.80 43.66
CA SER A 719 -40.60 -27.53 44.72
C SER A 719 -40.05 -27.63 46.12
N ASP A 720 -39.07 -28.53 46.36
CA ASP A 720 -38.46 -28.72 47.68
C ASP A 720 -37.42 -27.60 47.95
N LEU A 721 -36.81 -27.08 46.92
CA LEU A 721 -35.87 -25.97 47.00
C LEU A 721 -36.56 -24.68 47.45
N ASP A 722 -37.86 -24.49 47.16
CA ASP A 722 -38.63 -23.34 47.60
C ASP A 722 -38.69 -23.16 49.12
N TYR A 723 -38.61 -24.24 49.90
CA TYR A 723 -38.52 -24.20 51.37
C TYR A 723 -37.23 -23.47 51.85
N TYR A 724 -36.16 -23.54 51.07
CA TYR A 724 -34.87 -22.90 51.41
C TYR A 724 -34.69 -21.54 50.76
N ARG A 725 -35.68 -21.04 49.99
CA ARG A 725 -35.64 -19.71 49.44
C ARG A 725 -35.83 -18.64 50.50
N GLY A 726 -35.06 -17.57 50.40
CA GLY A 726 -35.15 -16.46 51.33
C GLY A 726 -34.41 -15.25 50.85
N GLU A 727 -34.49 -14.13 51.58
CA GLU A 727 -33.71 -12.97 51.31
C GLU A 727 -32.20 -13.21 51.48
N ARG A 728 -31.41 -12.72 50.57
CA ARG A 728 -29.94 -12.79 50.60
C ARG A 728 -29.40 -12.28 51.94
N GLY A 729 -28.42 -12.98 52.51
CA GLY A 729 -27.79 -12.60 53.78
C GLY A 729 -28.61 -12.96 55.04
N ARG A 730 -29.71 -13.71 54.90
CA ARG A 730 -30.40 -14.32 56.04
C ARG A 730 -29.68 -15.60 56.52
N ARG A 731 -30.08 -16.14 57.67
CA ARG A 731 -29.45 -17.31 58.31
C ARG A 731 -29.63 -18.64 57.57
N GLY A 732 -30.65 -18.75 56.74
CA GLY A 732 -31.03 -19.95 56.06
C GLY A 732 -31.74 -21.00 56.92
N ALA A 733 -32.45 -21.94 56.29
CA ALA A 733 -33.14 -23.05 56.91
C ALA A 733 -32.21 -24.23 57.21
N LYS A 734 -32.52 -25.02 58.28
CA LYS A 734 -31.72 -26.22 58.61
C LYS A 734 -32.05 -27.38 57.69
N LEU A 735 -31.02 -28.07 57.23
CA LEU A 735 -31.15 -29.35 56.56
C LEU A 735 -31.63 -30.46 57.50
N PRO A 736 -32.25 -31.56 57.03
CA PRO A 736 -32.71 -32.69 57.81
C PRO A 736 -31.57 -33.36 58.62
N ARG A 737 -31.93 -33.99 59.71
CA ARG A 737 -30.95 -34.70 60.53
C ARG A 737 -30.17 -35.73 59.73
N GLY A 738 -28.83 -35.70 59.82
CA GLY A 738 -27.92 -36.63 59.15
C GLY A 738 -27.46 -36.10 57.78
N LEU A 739 -27.91 -34.87 57.36
CA LEU A 739 -27.47 -34.15 56.15
C LEU A 739 -26.87 -32.82 56.52
N GLN A 740 -26.45 -32.61 57.74
CA GLN A 740 -25.90 -31.32 58.25
C GLN A 740 -24.47 -31.04 57.77
N ARG A 741 -23.73 -32.08 57.40
CA ARG A 741 -22.37 -31.98 56.90
C ARG A 741 -22.38 -32.41 55.41
N VAL A 742 -22.69 -31.47 54.53
CA VAL A 742 -22.69 -31.69 53.09
C VAL A 742 -21.26 -31.73 52.57
N ASP A 743 -20.90 -32.81 51.90
CA ASP A 743 -19.57 -33.04 51.33
C ASP A 743 -19.53 -32.68 49.84
N ARG A 744 -20.62 -32.94 49.09
CA ARG A 744 -20.72 -32.80 47.65
C ARG A 744 -22.16 -32.49 47.24
N ILE A 745 -22.32 -31.80 46.14
CA ILE A 745 -23.61 -31.60 45.46
C ILE A 745 -23.52 -32.07 44.01
N GLU A 746 -24.64 -32.54 43.50
CA GLU A 746 -24.85 -32.79 42.08
C GLU A 746 -26.11 -32.05 41.62
N ILE A 747 -26.02 -31.37 40.49
CA ILE A 747 -27.12 -30.60 39.90
C ILE A 747 -27.59 -31.41 38.68
N GLU A 748 -28.83 -31.92 38.75
CA GLU A 748 -29.40 -32.75 37.70
C GLU A 748 -30.32 -31.90 36.82
N PRO A 749 -30.24 -32.03 35.47
CA PRO A 749 -31.16 -31.35 34.59
C PRO A 749 -32.61 -31.72 34.88
N ALA A 750 -33.56 -30.81 34.69
CA ALA A 750 -35.00 -31.11 34.85
C ALA A 750 -35.37 -32.30 33.94
N ALA A 751 -36.14 -33.25 34.49
CA ALA A 751 -36.59 -34.44 33.74
C ALA A 751 -37.38 -33.96 32.48
N GLY A 752 -36.78 -34.15 31.31
CA GLY A 752 -37.35 -33.73 30.01
C GLY A 752 -36.47 -32.75 29.17
N ALA A 753 -35.35 -32.27 29.71
CA ALA A 753 -34.37 -31.56 28.90
C ALA A 753 -33.37 -32.60 28.34
N GLU A 754 -33.39 -32.81 27.04
CA GLU A 754 -32.29 -33.54 26.34
C GLU A 754 -30.96 -32.83 26.61
N PRO A 755 -29.88 -33.59 26.88
CA PRO A 755 -28.55 -32.98 26.96
C PRO A 755 -28.30 -32.27 25.62
N ALA A 756 -27.88 -31.01 25.68
CA ALA A 756 -27.45 -30.26 24.50
C ALA A 756 -26.40 -31.10 23.76
N ALA A 757 -26.83 -31.74 22.69
CA ALA A 757 -25.98 -32.50 21.80
C ALA A 757 -24.84 -31.58 21.35
N GLY A 758 -23.62 -32.03 21.59
CA GLY A 758 -22.46 -31.43 20.93
C GLY A 758 -22.72 -31.43 19.43
N GLU A 759 -22.60 -30.29 18.82
CA GLU A 759 -22.69 -30.16 17.38
C GLU A 759 -21.62 -31.04 16.71
N ASN A 760 -22.04 -32.26 16.34
CA ASN A 760 -21.42 -32.99 15.25
C ASN A 760 -21.97 -32.37 13.98
N GLN A 761 -21.25 -31.48 13.39
CA GLN A 761 -21.37 -31.17 11.97
C GLN A 761 -20.34 -32.01 11.23
N GLU A 762 -20.78 -33.13 10.68
CA GLU A 762 -20.26 -33.75 9.48
C GLU A 762 -20.66 -32.85 8.28
N GLY A 763 -19.68 -32.55 7.40
CA GLY A 763 -19.87 -31.89 6.11
C GLY A 763 -18.65 -31.12 5.69
#